data_62218650cb2ccabca835c6d25a551315
#
_entry.id   62218650cb2ccabca835c6d25a551315
#
_cell.length_a   1.000
_cell.length_b   1.000
_cell.length_c   1.000
_cell.angle_alpha   90.00
_cell.angle_beta   90.00
_cell.angle_gamma   90.00
#
_symmetry.space_group_name_H-M   'P 1'
#
loop_
_entity.id
_entity.type
_entity.pdbx_description
1 polymer ?
#
loop_
_entity_poly.entity_id
_entity_poly.type
_entity_poly.pdbx_seq_one_letter_code
_entity_poly.pdbx_strand_id
1 'polypeptide(L)'
;MKRDAASERQMQAAEPGVSTWVSANAGSGKTRVLTDRVARLLLEDVSPEHILCLTYTKAAASEMQNRLFKRLGGWAMKPDAALRSELSTLGIAERMTKDKLRHARTLFARAIEAPGGLKIQTIHSFCAALLRRFPLEAGVSPNFKEMDDRASLQMRGDCVEQMAMGSETALVARLAKQINAVDFDEICGAIIRNKALFSNTIDSDEIYGDLGLPLGFCQADLLAMAFIGGEEQLLDRLIAGLKTGTTNDQKNAEKLAQAKGQTLVALKVLENVFLTGAKTSTPFAAKLGKFPTKKLQTGVLSVDMARIDDWMCRVETAREQRLCLNAAEKTVALGAFAQRFVQRYEAQKLQRGWLDFDDLILKARDLLTDPALAQWVLYRLDGGIDHILVDEAQDTSPVQWQVIEKLAQEFTSGQGARSDITRTVFVVGDKKQSIYSFQGADPSEFDRMKQEFSLKLNALSQPFQDLTLEYSFRSAEAILRLVDCTFHDHIASGFGKTSLHRAFKTDMPGRVDLWPVVPRGAPDAESVWYDPVDRLGAQHHSVVLAQRVAAEIQRLIDEKTLLPTGANAGPATVARPVQPGDFLVLVQRRSELFEELIRACKARGLPIAGADRLKVGAEIAVRDLTAMLAFLATPEDSLSLAVV
;
A
#
# COMPACT_ATOMS: atom_id res chain seq x y z
N MET A 1 26.47 29.56 -24.55
CA MET A 1 26.80 28.82 -23.32
C MET A 1 26.69 27.33 -23.64
N LYS A 2 27.74 26.52 -23.40
CA LYS A 2 27.61 25.05 -23.44
C LYS A 2 26.61 24.66 -22.34
N ARG A 3 25.55 23.94 -22.71
CA ARG A 3 24.59 23.39 -21.74
C ARG A 3 25.28 22.26 -20.97
N ASP A 4 24.89 22.09 -19.72
CA ASP A 4 25.33 20.91 -18.97
C ASP A 4 24.59 19.65 -19.45
N ALA A 5 25.22 18.49 -19.25
CA ALA A 5 24.70 17.20 -19.73
C ALA A 5 23.32 16.84 -19.12
N ALA A 6 23.02 17.30 -17.90
CA ALA A 6 21.74 17.04 -17.25
C ALA A 6 20.59 17.80 -17.93
N SER A 7 20.83 19.11 -18.20
CA SER A 7 19.86 19.97 -18.92
C SER A 7 19.63 19.50 -20.35
N GLU A 8 20.69 19.00 -21.02
CA GLU A 8 20.57 18.48 -22.37
C GLU A 8 19.71 17.21 -22.43
N ARG A 9 19.89 16.29 -21.48
CA ARG A 9 19.05 15.09 -21.37
C ARG A 9 17.59 15.42 -21.03
N GLN A 10 17.35 16.38 -20.13
CA GLN A 10 15.98 16.83 -19.82
C GLN A 10 15.29 17.43 -21.07
N MET A 11 16.03 18.23 -21.85
CA MET A 11 15.52 18.81 -23.08
C MET A 11 15.21 17.74 -24.15
N GLN A 12 16.09 16.74 -24.30
CA GLN A 12 15.87 15.61 -25.19
C GLN A 12 14.63 14.79 -24.76
N ALA A 13 14.46 14.55 -23.46
CA ALA A 13 13.29 13.85 -22.93
C ALA A 13 11.98 14.62 -23.17
N ALA A 14 12.03 15.96 -23.20
CA ALA A 14 10.86 16.81 -23.44
C ALA A 14 10.55 17.02 -24.95
N GLU A 15 11.20 16.28 -25.87
CA GLU A 15 10.96 16.39 -27.32
C GLU A 15 9.53 16.00 -27.69
N PRO A 16 8.67 16.92 -28.22
CA PRO A 16 7.24 16.67 -28.41
C PRO A 16 6.93 15.66 -29.52
N GLY A 17 7.74 15.62 -30.57
CA GLY A 17 7.50 14.77 -31.75
C GLY A 17 7.89 13.29 -31.57
N VAL A 18 8.42 12.89 -30.42
CA VAL A 18 8.96 11.55 -30.18
C VAL A 18 8.28 10.90 -28.99
N SER A 19 7.84 9.66 -29.12
CA SER A 19 7.40 8.86 -27.96
C SER A 19 8.59 8.55 -27.08
N THR A 20 8.47 8.84 -25.77
CA THR A 20 9.62 8.80 -24.87
C THR A 20 9.30 8.06 -23.57
N TRP A 21 10.15 7.13 -23.20
CA TRP A 21 10.14 6.46 -21.91
C TRP A 21 11.30 6.95 -21.05
N VAL A 22 10.98 7.50 -19.88
CA VAL A 22 11.96 8.13 -19.00
C VAL A 22 12.06 7.34 -17.69
N SER A 23 13.18 6.66 -17.52
CA SER A 23 13.56 6.10 -16.22
C SER A 23 14.29 7.20 -15.44
N ALA A 24 13.74 7.64 -14.33
CA ALA A 24 14.22 8.81 -13.62
C ALA A 24 14.57 8.47 -12.16
N ASN A 25 15.66 9.06 -11.67
CA ASN A 25 16.03 8.97 -10.27
C ASN A 25 15.31 10.02 -9.42
N ALA A 26 15.32 9.85 -8.09
CA ALA A 26 14.78 10.82 -7.16
C ALA A 26 15.42 12.21 -7.33
N GLY A 27 14.58 13.25 -7.45
CA GLY A 27 15.06 14.61 -7.60
C GLY A 27 15.63 14.95 -8.97
N SER A 28 15.47 14.12 -10.00
CA SER A 28 15.98 14.34 -11.36
C SER A 28 15.17 15.35 -12.18
N GLY A 29 14.07 15.88 -11.61
CA GLY A 29 13.23 16.87 -12.29
C GLY A 29 12.15 16.26 -13.18
N LYS A 30 11.62 15.06 -12.85
CA LYS A 30 10.51 14.39 -13.57
C LYS A 30 9.39 15.37 -13.95
N THR A 31 8.81 16.03 -12.95
CA THR A 31 7.70 16.99 -13.15
C THR A 31 8.11 18.19 -14.02
N ARG A 32 9.38 18.61 -13.96
CA ARG A 32 9.89 19.68 -14.84
C ARG A 32 9.90 19.24 -16.31
N VAL A 33 10.45 18.05 -16.59
CA VAL A 33 10.51 17.51 -17.96
C VAL A 33 9.10 17.36 -18.53
N LEU A 34 8.17 16.87 -17.71
CA LEU A 34 6.77 16.70 -18.08
C LEU A 34 6.09 18.04 -18.38
N THR A 35 6.26 19.06 -17.53
CA THR A 35 5.75 20.42 -17.79
C THR A 35 6.43 21.08 -18.98
N ASP A 36 7.74 20.83 -19.21
CA ASP A 36 8.47 21.32 -20.36
C ASP A 36 7.92 20.72 -21.66
N ARG A 37 7.61 19.43 -21.66
CA ARG A 37 7.00 18.76 -22.81
C ARG A 37 5.62 19.31 -23.13
N VAL A 38 4.74 19.46 -22.14
CA VAL A 38 3.40 20.07 -22.36
C VAL A 38 3.53 21.48 -22.92
N ALA A 39 4.44 22.30 -22.39
CA ALA A 39 4.66 23.65 -22.87
C ALA A 39 5.18 23.68 -24.34
N ARG A 40 6.02 22.71 -24.71
CA ARG A 40 6.50 22.57 -26.10
C ARG A 40 5.40 22.12 -27.04
N LEU A 41 4.55 21.16 -26.65
CA LEU A 41 3.37 20.74 -27.43
C LEU A 41 2.43 21.94 -27.71
N LEU A 42 2.15 22.75 -26.69
CA LEU A 42 1.33 23.96 -26.83
C LEU A 42 2.00 24.98 -27.78
N LEU A 43 3.33 25.10 -27.78
CA LEU A 43 4.10 25.97 -28.68
C LEU A 43 4.11 25.48 -30.13
N GLU A 44 3.87 24.19 -30.36
CA GLU A 44 3.68 23.55 -31.68
C GLU A 44 2.21 23.54 -32.13
N ASP A 45 1.38 24.43 -31.55
CA ASP A 45 -0.04 24.59 -31.85
C ASP A 45 -0.92 23.38 -31.55
N VAL A 46 -0.45 22.41 -30.73
CA VAL A 46 -1.32 21.35 -30.24
C VAL A 46 -2.38 21.94 -29.33
N SER A 47 -3.64 21.64 -29.60
CA SER A 47 -4.75 22.12 -28.77
C SER A 47 -4.69 21.52 -27.35
N PRO A 48 -4.96 22.34 -26.31
CA PRO A 48 -4.87 21.89 -24.90
C PRO A 48 -5.73 20.65 -24.61
N GLU A 49 -6.90 20.53 -25.22
CA GLU A 49 -7.82 19.39 -25.09
C GLU A 49 -7.29 18.09 -25.67
N HIS A 50 -6.27 18.14 -26.54
CA HIS A 50 -5.64 16.96 -27.15
C HIS A 50 -4.47 16.39 -26.33
N ILE A 51 -4.13 17.06 -25.22
CA ILE A 51 -3.05 16.63 -24.35
C ILE A 51 -3.65 16.03 -23.07
N LEU A 52 -3.46 14.72 -22.86
CA LEU A 52 -3.88 14.02 -21.66
C LEU A 52 -2.68 13.75 -20.76
N CYS A 53 -2.68 14.33 -19.55
CA CYS A 53 -1.68 14.07 -18.54
C CYS A 53 -2.32 13.29 -17.39
N LEU A 54 -1.85 12.06 -17.19
CA LEU A 54 -2.31 11.17 -16.14
C LEU A 54 -1.29 11.18 -14.99
N THR A 55 -1.78 11.45 -13.78
CA THR A 55 -0.98 11.43 -12.56
C THR A 55 -1.61 10.47 -11.55
N TYR A 56 -0.83 10.09 -10.54
CA TYR A 56 -1.35 9.18 -9.51
C TYR A 56 -2.23 9.90 -8.47
N THR A 57 -1.85 11.11 -8.05
CA THR A 57 -2.57 11.87 -7.01
C THR A 57 -3.16 13.18 -7.51
N LYS A 58 -4.29 13.59 -6.93
CA LYS A 58 -4.91 14.91 -7.19
C LYS A 58 -3.94 16.06 -6.87
N ALA A 59 -3.13 15.92 -5.83
CA ALA A 59 -2.13 16.91 -5.45
C ALA A 59 -1.05 17.07 -6.54
N ALA A 60 -0.54 15.97 -7.11
CA ALA A 60 0.44 16.01 -8.20
C ALA A 60 -0.16 16.65 -9.46
N ALA A 61 -1.42 16.34 -9.80
CA ALA A 61 -2.11 16.98 -10.91
C ALA A 61 -2.24 18.50 -10.73
N SER A 62 -2.67 18.93 -9.54
CA SER A 62 -2.79 20.36 -9.21
C SER A 62 -1.43 21.08 -9.21
N GLU A 63 -0.39 20.45 -8.66
CA GLU A 63 0.96 21.00 -8.67
C GLU A 63 1.50 21.17 -10.09
N MET A 64 1.32 20.15 -10.93
CA MET A 64 1.72 20.21 -12.34
C MET A 64 0.98 21.32 -13.07
N GLN A 65 -0.33 21.44 -12.89
CA GLN A 65 -1.15 22.47 -13.49
C GLN A 65 -0.71 23.89 -13.04
N ASN A 66 -0.47 24.07 -11.74
CA ASN A 66 0.02 25.34 -11.18
C ASN A 66 1.40 25.71 -11.73
N ARG A 67 2.32 24.76 -11.86
CA ARG A 67 3.65 24.99 -12.42
C ARG A 67 3.57 25.41 -13.89
N LEU A 68 2.72 24.74 -14.66
CA LEU A 68 2.50 25.06 -16.06
C LEU A 68 1.89 26.46 -16.22
N PHE A 69 0.84 26.78 -15.49
CA PHE A 69 0.18 28.10 -15.53
C PHE A 69 1.12 29.20 -15.07
N LYS A 70 1.91 28.99 -14.03
CA LYS A 70 2.94 29.96 -13.59
C LYS A 70 3.96 30.22 -14.70
N ARG A 71 4.35 29.20 -15.45
CA ARG A 71 5.28 29.37 -16.58
C ARG A 71 4.63 30.13 -17.73
N LEU A 72 3.46 29.69 -18.20
CA LEU A 72 2.76 30.34 -19.32
C LEU A 72 2.37 31.76 -19.00
N GLY A 73 1.92 32.06 -17.78
CA GLY A 73 1.65 33.39 -17.30
C GLY A 73 2.92 34.27 -17.24
N GLY A 74 4.06 33.64 -16.84
CA GLY A 74 5.36 34.33 -16.92
C GLY A 74 5.74 34.70 -18.35
N TRP A 75 5.45 33.85 -19.34
CA TRP A 75 5.73 34.15 -20.76
C TRP A 75 4.90 35.32 -21.27
N ALA A 76 3.66 35.45 -20.84
CA ALA A 76 2.77 36.53 -21.22
C ALA A 76 3.33 37.91 -20.81
N MET A 77 4.07 37.99 -19.70
CA MET A 77 4.56 39.23 -19.10
C MET A 77 6.01 39.56 -19.44
N LYS A 78 6.78 38.63 -20.05
CA LYS A 78 8.23 38.85 -20.31
C LYS A 78 8.50 39.69 -21.55
N PRO A 79 9.52 40.58 -21.50
CA PRO A 79 10.05 41.25 -22.69
C PRO A 79 10.61 40.23 -23.68
N ASP A 80 10.67 40.58 -24.98
CA ASP A 80 11.09 39.73 -26.06
C ASP A 80 12.45 39.04 -25.81
N ALA A 81 13.45 39.77 -25.33
CA ALA A 81 14.78 39.26 -25.08
C ALA A 81 14.79 38.17 -23.99
N ALA A 82 14.07 38.41 -22.88
CA ALA A 82 13.96 37.46 -21.78
C ALA A 82 13.14 36.22 -22.18
N LEU A 83 12.04 36.42 -22.94
CA LEU A 83 11.25 35.33 -23.46
C LEU A 83 12.05 34.43 -24.44
N ARG A 84 12.81 35.03 -25.37
CA ARG A 84 13.72 34.33 -26.29
C ARG A 84 14.74 33.48 -25.52
N SER A 85 15.36 34.03 -24.49
CA SER A 85 16.31 33.31 -23.64
C SER A 85 15.66 32.11 -22.98
N GLU A 86 14.47 32.24 -22.43
CA GLU A 86 13.78 31.14 -21.76
C GLU A 86 13.32 30.05 -22.75
N LEU A 87 12.75 30.45 -23.89
CA LEU A 87 12.36 29.48 -24.92
C LEU A 87 13.57 28.76 -25.52
N SER A 88 14.74 29.42 -25.60
CA SER A 88 15.96 28.76 -26.01
C SER A 88 16.43 27.70 -25.00
N THR A 89 16.19 27.88 -23.71
CA THR A 89 16.51 26.86 -22.69
C THR A 89 15.64 25.63 -22.82
N LEU A 90 14.44 25.74 -23.37
CA LEU A 90 13.54 24.61 -23.66
C LEU A 90 13.93 23.84 -24.92
N GLY A 91 15.01 24.22 -25.61
CA GLY A 91 15.46 23.54 -26.82
C GLY A 91 14.87 24.09 -28.11
N ILE A 92 14.08 25.14 -28.06
CA ILE A 92 13.49 25.78 -29.23
C ILE A 92 14.49 26.82 -29.76
N ALA A 93 15.58 26.35 -30.34
CA ALA A 93 16.69 27.21 -30.75
C ALA A 93 16.52 27.79 -32.16
N GLU A 94 15.70 27.19 -33.01
CA GLU A 94 15.64 27.56 -34.42
C GLU A 94 14.48 28.50 -34.73
N ARG A 95 14.84 29.70 -35.23
CA ARG A 95 13.95 30.71 -35.83
C ARG A 95 12.82 31.21 -34.93
N MET A 96 13.19 31.84 -33.82
CA MET A 96 12.25 32.61 -32.98
C MET A 96 11.75 33.84 -33.75
N THR A 97 10.71 33.67 -34.54
CA THR A 97 10.02 34.77 -35.22
C THR A 97 9.22 35.59 -34.22
N LYS A 98 8.86 36.84 -34.60
CA LYS A 98 7.97 37.67 -33.80
C LYS A 98 6.60 36.98 -33.56
N ASP A 99 6.14 36.21 -34.53
CA ASP A 99 4.86 35.50 -34.44
C ASP A 99 4.91 34.35 -33.42
N LYS A 100 6.02 33.61 -33.34
CA LYS A 100 6.19 32.57 -32.29
C LYS A 100 6.24 33.20 -30.88
N LEU A 101 6.86 34.38 -30.73
CA LEU A 101 6.84 35.09 -29.43
C LEU A 101 5.42 35.57 -29.09
N ARG A 102 4.66 36.08 -30.09
CA ARG A 102 3.27 36.45 -29.89
C ARG A 102 2.43 35.23 -29.50
N HIS A 103 2.59 34.14 -30.22
CA HIS A 103 1.94 32.88 -29.93
C HIS A 103 2.25 32.39 -28.50
N ALA A 104 3.52 32.35 -28.09
CA ALA A 104 3.91 31.97 -26.72
C ALA A 104 3.20 32.77 -25.63
N ARG A 105 2.96 34.09 -25.88
CA ARG A 105 2.23 34.95 -24.93
C ARG A 105 0.73 34.65 -24.86
N THR A 106 0.13 34.14 -25.92
CA THR A 106 -1.31 33.77 -25.93
C THR A 106 -1.60 32.43 -25.30
N LEU A 107 -0.59 31.58 -25.08
CA LEU A 107 -0.79 30.21 -24.59
C LEU A 107 -1.46 30.12 -23.23
N PHE A 108 -1.20 31.11 -22.36
CA PHE A 108 -1.85 31.14 -21.04
C PHE A 108 -3.37 31.31 -21.17
N ALA A 109 -3.80 32.28 -21.99
CA ALA A 109 -5.22 32.46 -22.24
C ALA A 109 -5.85 31.26 -22.93
N ARG A 110 -5.22 30.74 -23.99
CA ARG A 110 -5.67 29.51 -24.69
C ARG A 110 -5.81 28.31 -23.76
N ALA A 111 -4.89 28.12 -22.83
CA ALA A 111 -4.92 27.00 -21.88
C ALA A 111 -6.06 27.12 -20.84
N ILE A 112 -6.46 28.36 -20.49
CA ILE A 112 -7.58 28.61 -19.57
C ILE A 112 -8.93 28.55 -20.30
N GLU A 113 -9.00 29.08 -21.51
CA GLU A 113 -10.22 29.18 -22.30
C GLU A 113 -10.58 27.89 -23.06
N ALA A 114 -9.66 26.92 -23.08
CA ALA A 114 -9.91 25.65 -23.76
C ALA A 114 -11.16 24.93 -23.20
N PRO A 115 -12.07 24.44 -24.04
CA PRO A 115 -13.24 23.70 -23.60
C PRO A 115 -12.84 22.47 -22.78
N GLY A 116 -13.25 22.42 -21.50
CA GLY A 116 -12.84 21.39 -20.55
C GLY A 116 -11.44 21.55 -19.98
N GLY A 117 -10.70 22.62 -20.34
CA GLY A 117 -9.37 22.92 -19.84
C GLY A 117 -8.28 21.92 -20.25
N LEU A 118 -7.10 22.06 -19.68
CA LEU A 118 -6.03 21.09 -19.81
C LEU A 118 -6.40 19.80 -19.06
N LYS A 119 -6.35 18.65 -19.73
CA LYS A 119 -6.66 17.34 -19.14
C LYS A 119 -5.48 16.83 -18.29
N ILE A 120 -5.14 17.58 -17.24
CA ILE A 120 -4.16 17.17 -16.22
C ILE A 120 -4.93 16.64 -15.01
N GLN A 121 -4.99 15.34 -14.86
CA GLN A 121 -5.88 14.70 -13.89
C GLN A 121 -5.38 13.31 -13.45
N THR A 122 -5.98 12.77 -12.39
CA THR A 122 -5.69 11.39 -12.01
C THR A 122 -6.36 10.42 -12.97
N ILE A 123 -5.81 9.20 -13.08
CA ILE A 123 -6.40 8.16 -13.92
C ILE A 123 -7.85 7.84 -13.49
N HIS A 124 -8.16 7.87 -12.19
CA HIS A 124 -9.52 7.69 -11.67
C HIS A 124 -10.46 8.80 -12.14
N SER A 125 -10.01 10.07 -12.09
CA SER A 125 -10.82 11.19 -12.58
C SER A 125 -11.08 11.09 -14.09
N PHE A 126 -10.08 10.62 -14.85
CA PHE A 126 -10.24 10.35 -16.27
C PHE A 126 -11.29 9.25 -16.52
N CYS A 127 -11.17 8.11 -15.83
CA CYS A 127 -12.13 7.01 -15.94
C CYS A 127 -13.56 7.46 -15.55
N ALA A 128 -13.70 8.23 -14.46
CA ALA A 128 -14.99 8.77 -14.08
C ALA A 128 -15.59 9.69 -15.16
N ALA A 129 -14.78 10.56 -15.77
CA ALA A 129 -15.22 11.43 -16.86
C ALA A 129 -15.61 10.61 -18.11
N LEU A 130 -14.86 9.55 -18.42
CA LEU A 130 -15.16 8.62 -19.50
C LEU A 130 -16.51 7.93 -19.28
N LEU A 131 -16.73 7.36 -18.10
CA LEU A 131 -17.99 6.68 -17.75
C LEU A 131 -19.19 7.64 -17.72
N ARG A 132 -19.00 8.91 -17.32
CA ARG A 132 -20.08 9.93 -17.42
C ARG A 132 -20.42 10.29 -18.86
N ARG A 133 -19.45 10.16 -19.77
CA ARG A 133 -19.69 10.42 -21.21
C ARG A 133 -20.40 9.26 -21.92
N PHE A 134 -20.18 8.03 -21.45
CA PHE A 134 -20.71 6.79 -22.03
C PHE A 134 -21.38 5.90 -20.97
N PRO A 135 -22.36 6.42 -20.22
CA PRO A 135 -22.91 5.69 -19.08
C PRO A 135 -23.68 4.42 -19.46
N LEU A 136 -24.42 4.47 -20.56
CA LEU A 136 -25.23 3.33 -21.00
C LEU A 136 -24.36 2.19 -21.52
N GLU A 137 -23.35 2.53 -22.29
CA GLU A 137 -22.38 1.59 -22.85
C GLU A 137 -21.53 0.93 -21.75
N ALA A 138 -21.22 1.68 -20.71
CA ALA A 138 -20.51 1.17 -19.55
C ALA A 138 -21.39 0.43 -18.53
N GLY A 139 -22.72 0.40 -18.74
CA GLY A 139 -23.67 -0.21 -17.81
C GLY A 139 -23.67 0.48 -16.43
N VAL A 140 -23.52 1.81 -16.40
CA VAL A 140 -23.55 2.59 -15.15
C VAL A 140 -24.70 3.60 -15.14
N SER A 141 -25.11 4.01 -13.94
CA SER A 141 -26.09 5.09 -13.83
C SER A 141 -25.53 6.39 -14.41
N PRO A 142 -26.25 7.15 -15.22
CA PRO A 142 -25.78 8.44 -15.73
C PRO A 142 -25.39 9.44 -14.65
N ASN A 143 -26.02 9.36 -13.48
CA ASN A 143 -25.78 10.21 -12.32
C ASN A 143 -25.04 9.46 -11.21
N PHE A 144 -24.17 8.52 -11.55
CA PHE A 144 -23.42 7.79 -10.53
C PHE A 144 -22.60 8.74 -9.65
N LYS A 145 -22.43 8.35 -8.39
CA LYS A 145 -21.59 9.05 -7.41
C LYS A 145 -20.35 8.22 -7.10
N GLU A 146 -19.23 8.90 -7.01
CA GLU A 146 -17.98 8.30 -6.52
C GLU A 146 -18.11 8.10 -5.01
N MET A 147 -17.84 6.88 -4.56
CA MET A 147 -17.94 6.51 -3.16
C MET A 147 -16.63 6.86 -2.45
N ASP A 148 -16.72 7.69 -1.41
CA ASP A 148 -15.60 7.99 -0.55
C ASP A 148 -15.39 6.92 0.53
N ASP A 149 -14.26 7.01 1.26
CA ASP A 149 -13.91 6.05 2.32
C ASP A 149 -14.98 5.96 3.42
N ARG A 150 -15.63 7.07 3.76
CA ARG A 150 -16.67 7.11 4.78
C ARG A 150 -17.94 6.40 4.33
N ALA A 151 -18.37 6.67 3.10
CA ALA A 151 -19.54 6.00 2.52
C ALA A 151 -19.27 4.48 2.35
N SER A 152 -18.03 4.11 1.99
CA SER A 152 -17.61 2.71 1.90
C SER A 152 -17.66 2.02 3.28
N LEU A 153 -17.13 2.67 4.33
CA LEU A 153 -17.16 2.17 5.70
C LEU A 153 -18.62 1.93 6.16
N GLN A 154 -19.46 2.94 5.99
CA GLN A 154 -20.87 2.85 6.38
C GLN A 154 -21.61 1.74 5.62
N MET A 155 -21.40 1.64 4.30
CA MET A 155 -22.04 0.59 3.50
C MET A 155 -21.58 -0.81 3.92
N ARG A 156 -20.30 -1.01 4.27
CA ARG A 156 -19.81 -2.28 4.81
C ARG A 156 -20.54 -2.65 6.09
N GLY A 157 -20.68 -1.69 7.01
CA GLY A 157 -21.44 -1.87 8.25
C GLY A 157 -22.90 -2.25 7.97
N ASP A 158 -23.60 -1.46 7.15
CA ASP A 158 -25.00 -1.71 6.76
C ASP A 158 -25.18 -3.13 6.18
N CYS A 159 -24.23 -3.60 5.34
CA CYS A 159 -24.26 -4.95 4.76
C CYS A 159 -24.12 -6.03 5.83
N VAL A 160 -23.18 -5.88 6.76
CA VAL A 160 -22.96 -6.84 7.85
C VAL A 160 -24.18 -6.91 8.76
N GLU A 161 -24.76 -5.77 9.14
CA GLU A 161 -25.98 -5.70 9.96
C GLU A 161 -27.15 -6.39 9.29
N GLN A 162 -27.38 -6.12 8.00
CA GLN A 162 -28.44 -6.78 7.24
C GLN A 162 -28.23 -8.30 7.12
N MET A 163 -26.99 -8.76 6.97
CA MET A 163 -26.68 -10.19 6.98
C MET A 163 -26.91 -10.80 8.36
N ALA A 164 -26.55 -10.09 9.42
CA ALA A 164 -26.73 -10.55 10.79
C ALA A 164 -28.21 -10.66 11.20
N MET A 165 -29.06 -9.75 10.71
CA MET A 165 -30.50 -9.72 10.98
C MET A 165 -31.33 -10.57 9.99
N GLY A 166 -30.73 -11.00 8.88
CA GLY A 166 -31.42 -11.66 7.77
C GLY A 166 -31.21 -13.17 7.72
N SER A 167 -31.40 -13.74 6.54
CA SER A 167 -31.24 -15.19 6.27
C SER A 167 -29.79 -15.68 6.38
N GLU A 168 -28.81 -14.78 6.36
CA GLU A 168 -27.39 -15.10 6.43
C GLU A 168 -26.80 -14.99 7.84
N THR A 169 -27.61 -14.86 8.89
CA THR A 169 -27.19 -14.83 10.30
C THR A 169 -26.22 -15.95 10.65
N ALA A 170 -26.45 -17.15 10.11
CA ALA A 170 -25.59 -18.32 10.35
C ALA A 170 -24.16 -18.13 9.80
N LEU A 171 -24.00 -17.44 8.65
CA LEU A 171 -22.69 -17.14 8.07
C LEU A 171 -21.92 -16.15 8.93
N VAL A 172 -22.57 -15.08 9.36
CA VAL A 172 -21.99 -14.08 10.26
C VAL A 172 -21.56 -14.73 11.58
N ALA A 173 -22.44 -15.52 12.20
CA ALA A 173 -22.15 -16.22 13.45
C ALA A 173 -20.99 -17.24 13.31
N ARG A 174 -20.94 -17.96 12.18
CA ARG A 174 -19.85 -18.91 11.89
C ARG A 174 -18.50 -18.20 11.76
N LEU A 175 -18.45 -17.09 11.04
CA LEU A 175 -17.23 -16.29 10.90
C LEU A 175 -16.84 -15.68 12.26
N ALA A 176 -17.79 -15.10 13.02
CA ALA A 176 -17.53 -14.49 14.31
C ALA A 176 -16.90 -15.45 15.33
N LYS A 177 -17.25 -16.76 15.29
CA LYS A 177 -16.62 -17.78 16.13
C LYS A 177 -15.15 -18.02 15.81
N GLN A 178 -14.72 -17.71 14.59
CA GLN A 178 -13.35 -17.93 14.10
C GLN A 178 -12.45 -16.71 14.26
N ILE A 179 -13.02 -15.55 14.56
CA ILE A 179 -12.32 -14.27 14.67
C ILE A 179 -12.16 -13.92 16.14
N ASN A 180 -10.91 -13.84 16.60
CA ASN A 180 -10.61 -13.39 17.95
C ASN A 180 -10.17 -11.92 17.88
N ALA A 181 -10.96 -11.02 18.46
CA ALA A 181 -10.63 -9.59 18.68
C ALA A 181 -10.24 -8.78 17.42
N VAL A 182 -10.59 -9.25 16.22
CA VAL A 182 -10.38 -8.51 14.98
C VAL A 182 -11.64 -7.74 14.64
N ASP A 183 -11.48 -6.50 14.22
CA ASP A 183 -12.58 -5.66 13.76
C ASP A 183 -13.18 -6.24 12.46
N PHE A 184 -14.48 -6.46 12.47
CA PHE A 184 -15.23 -6.95 11.30
C PHE A 184 -15.06 -6.02 10.09
N ASP A 185 -14.95 -4.70 10.32
CA ASP A 185 -14.75 -3.74 9.24
C ASP A 185 -13.40 -3.94 8.53
N GLU A 186 -12.34 -4.25 9.28
CA GLU A 186 -11.02 -4.52 8.69
C GLU A 186 -11.09 -5.74 7.76
N ILE A 187 -11.79 -6.80 8.17
CA ILE A 187 -12.00 -8.01 7.36
C ILE A 187 -12.83 -7.68 6.12
N CYS A 188 -13.95 -6.97 6.30
CA CYS A 188 -14.80 -6.56 5.18
C CYS A 188 -14.04 -5.67 4.18
N GLY A 189 -13.21 -4.76 4.69
CA GLY A 189 -12.32 -3.95 3.87
C GLY A 189 -11.30 -4.80 3.09
N ALA A 190 -10.73 -5.84 3.72
CA ALA A 190 -9.82 -6.77 3.06
C ALA A 190 -10.52 -7.62 1.99
N ILE A 191 -11.74 -8.07 2.26
CA ILE A 191 -12.58 -8.80 1.29
C ILE A 191 -12.85 -7.94 0.06
N ILE A 192 -13.26 -6.68 0.23
CA ILE A 192 -13.58 -5.80 -0.91
C ILE A 192 -12.33 -5.53 -1.76
N ARG A 193 -11.18 -5.27 -1.14
CA ARG A 193 -9.91 -5.10 -1.89
C ARG A 193 -9.53 -6.32 -2.72
N ASN A 194 -9.97 -7.51 -2.32
CA ASN A 194 -9.67 -8.77 -2.98
C ASN A 194 -10.94 -9.45 -3.54
N LYS A 195 -11.97 -8.69 -3.89
CA LYS A 195 -13.29 -9.22 -4.29
C LYS A 195 -13.24 -10.23 -5.44
N ALA A 196 -12.26 -10.11 -6.31
CA ALA A 196 -12.06 -11.04 -7.43
C ALA A 196 -11.81 -12.49 -6.97
N LEU A 197 -11.19 -12.69 -5.80
CA LEU A 197 -10.95 -14.03 -5.25
C LEU A 197 -12.25 -14.73 -4.80
N PHE A 198 -13.31 -13.97 -4.55
CA PHE A 198 -14.59 -14.48 -4.05
C PHE A 198 -15.69 -14.50 -5.11
N SER A 199 -15.34 -14.31 -6.38
CA SER A 199 -16.29 -14.35 -7.51
C SER A 199 -16.79 -15.76 -7.81
N ASN A 200 -15.96 -16.78 -7.56
CA ASN A 200 -16.29 -18.18 -7.77
C ASN A 200 -16.79 -18.82 -6.47
N THR A 201 -17.59 -19.89 -6.62
CA THR A 201 -18.02 -20.67 -5.47
C THR A 201 -16.81 -21.35 -4.84
N ILE A 202 -16.63 -21.16 -3.54
CA ILE A 202 -15.58 -21.82 -2.78
C ILE A 202 -16.06 -23.24 -2.47
N ASP A 203 -15.35 -24.22 -3.01
CA ASP A 203 -15.63 -25.63 -2.72
C ASP A 203 -14.96 -26.02 -1.39
N SER A 204 -15.78 -26.40 -0.43
CA SER A 204 -15.28 -26.84 0.88
C SER A 204 -14.43 -28.10 0.76
N ASP A 205 -14.78 -29.00 -0.15
CA ASP A 205 -14.13 -30.30 -0.30
C ASP A 205 -12.73 -30.12 -0.91
N GLU A 206 -12.58 -29.18 -1.84
CA GLU A 206 -11.27 -28.79 -2.38
C GLU A 206 -10.36 -28.22 -1.28
N ILE A 207 -10.88 -27.31 -0.41
CA ILE A 207 -10.10 -26.74 0.70
C ILE A 207 -9.63 -27.83 1.68
N TYR A 208 -10.52 -28.77 2.02
CA TYR A 208 -10.15 -29.87 2.90
C TYR A 208 -9.08 -30.75 2.26
N GLY A 209 -9.23 -31.08 0.97
CA GLY A 209 -8.26 -31.86 0.20
C GLY A 209 -6.88 -31.19 0.10
N ASP A 210 -6.84 -29.90 -0.19
CA ASP A 210 -5.59 -29.11 -0.27
C ASP A 210 -4.83 -29.06 1.07
N LEU A 211 -5.56 -29.14 2.18
CA LEU A 211 -4.98 -29.20 3.52
C LEU A 211 -4.71 -30.64 4.00
N GLY A 212 -4.86 -31.64 3.12
CA GLY A 212 -4.60 -33.05 3.42
C GLY A 212 -5.60 -33.68 4.38
N LEU A 213 -6.82 -33.14 4.45
CA LEU A 213 -7.88 -33.65 5.28
C LEU A 213 -8.83 -34.54 4.47
N PRO A 214 -9.31 -35.67 5.02
CA PRO A 214 -10.37 -36.44 4.40
C PRO A 214 -11.67 -35.66 4.24
N LEU A 215 -12.47 -36.00 3.25
CA LEU A 215 -13.80 -35.44 3.07
C LEU A 215 -14.67 -35.62 4.32
N GLY A 216 -15.26 -34.51 4.79
CA GLY A 216 -16.11 -34.54 5.96
C GLY A 216 -15.38 -34.68 7.30
N PHE A 217 -14.04 -34.59 7.30
CA PHE A 217 -13.24 -34.67 8.53
C PHE A 217 -13.67 -33.57 9.52
N CYS A 218 -13.93 -34.00 10.74
CA CYS A 218 -14.47 -33.12 11.76
C CYS A 218 -13.74 -33.27 13.11
N GLN A 219 -14.14 -32.47 14.08
CA GLN A 219 -13.56 -32.52 15.43
C GLN A 219 -13.70 -33.91 16.08
N ALA A 220 -14.78 -34.66 15.81
CA ALA A 220 -14.98 -35.98 16.35
C ALA A 220 -13.90 -36.97 15.80
N ASP A 221 -13.63 -36.91 14.50
CA ASP A 221 -12.61 -37.74 13.85
C ASP A 221 -11.21 -37.43 14.39
N LEU A 222 -10.92 -36.12 14.55
CA LEU A 222 -9.69 -35.64 15.16
C LEU A 222 -9.48 -36.20 16.58
N LEU A 223 -10.53 -36.15 17.40
CA LEU A 223 -10.45 -36.66 18.77
C LEU A 223 -10.32 -38.20 18.79
N ALA A 224 -11.00 -38.92 17.89
CA ALA A 224 -10.86 -40.34 17.72
C ALA A 224 -9.44 -40.80 17.34
N MET A 225 -8.67 -39.95 16.63
CA MET A 225 -7.26 -40.23 16.35
C MET A 225 -6.39 -40.16 17.62
N ALA A 226 -6.66 -39.23 18.51
CA ALA A 226 -5.88 -39.03 19.74
C ALA A 226 -6.32 -39.99 20.86
N PHE A 227 -7.62 -40.36 20.92
CA PHE A 227 -8.25 -41.09 21.98
C PHE A 227 -8.94 -42.35 21.42
N ILE A 228 -8.23 -43.48 21.41
CA ILE A 228 -8.72 -44.75 20.85
C ILE A 228 -9.39 -45.68 21.90
N GLY A 229 -9.35 -45.27 23.18
CA GLY A 229 -9.92 -45.98 24.31
C GLY A 229 -8.87 -46.43 25.34
N GLY A 230 -9.25 -46.32 26.61
CA GLY A 230 -8.38 -46.69 27.75
C GLY A 230 -7.35 -45.62 28.16
N GLU A 231 -7.35 -44.44 27.52
CA GLU A 231 -6.42 -43.34 27.84
C GLU A 231 -6.69 -42.72 29.21
N GLU A 232 -7.92 -42.69 29.68
CA GLU A 232 -8.24 -42.14 31.02
C GLU A 232 -7.51 -42.91 32.12
N GLN A 233 -7.58 -44.25 32.08
CA GLN A 233 -6.88 -45.08 33.05
C GLN A 233 -5.35 -44.98 32.91
N LEU A 234 -4.85 -44.84 31.67
CA LEU A 234 -3.44 -44.63 31.40
C LEU A 234 -2.97 -43.26 31.93
N LEU A 235 -3.79 -42.22 31.74
CA LEU A 235 -3.54 -40.88 32.26
C LEU A 235 -3.45 -40.84 33.78
N ASP A 236 -4.38 -41.53 34.46
CA ASP A 236 -4.37 -41.58 35.92
C ASP A 236 -3.10 -42.27 36.46
N ARG A 237 -2.68 -43.40 35.83
CA ARG A 237 -1.43 -44.08 36.19
C ARG A 237 -0.19 -43.19 35.88
N LEU A 238 -0.17 -42.52 34.73
CA LEU A 238 0.88 -41.60 34.35
C LEU A 238 1.00 -40.46 35.36
N ILE A 239 -0.12 -39.81 35.72
CA ILE A 239 -0.15 -38.74 36.73
C ILE A 239 0.35 -39.26 38.09
N ALA A 240 -0.10 -40.43 38.52
CA ALA A 240 0.34 -41.02 39.77
C ALA A 240 1.87 -41.30 39.75
N GLY A 241 2.40 -41.84 38.67
CA GLY A 241 3.84 -42.06 38.50
C GLY A 241 4.63 -40.79 38.45
N LEU A 242 4.19 -39.75 37.74
CA LEU A 242 4.86 -38.44 37.64
C LEU A 242 4.96 -37.72 39.00
N LYS A 243 3.97 -37.89 39.87
CA LYS A 243 3.98 -37.29 41.22
C LYS A 243 5.12 -37.85 42.09
N THR A 244 5.62 -39.03 41.80
CA THR A 244 6.79 -39.64 42.53
C THR A 244 8.13 -39.25 41.90
N GLY A 245 8.12 -38.52 40.80
CA GLY A 245 9.31 -38.09 40.06
C GLY A 245 9.93 -36.78 40.50
N THR A 246 10.70 -36.19 39.58
CA THR A 246 11.35 -34.90 39.77
C THR A 246 10.34 -33.74 39.83
N THR A 247 10.79 -32.54 40.28
CA THR A 247 9.95 -31.34 40.30
C THR A 247 9.34 -31.03 38.92
N ASN A 248 10.07 -31.33 37.83
CA ASN A 248 9.58 -31.15 36.49
C ASN A 248 8.47 -32.18 36.12
N ASP A 249 8.64 -33.45 36.57
CA ASP A 249 7.61 -34.47 36.43
C ASP A 249 6.33 -34.09 37.18
N GLN A 250 6.46 -33.58 38.40
CA GLN A 250 5.34 -33.11 39.23
C GLN A 250 4.57 -31.96 38.55
N LYS A 251 5.30 -30.97 38.00
CA LYS A 251 4.66 -29.89 37.20
C LYS A 251 3.91 -30.42 35.98
N ASN A 252 4.45 -31.43 35.32
CA ASN A 252 3.75 -32.07 34.20
C ASN A 252 2.52 -32.88 34.67
N ALA A 253 2.58 -33.51 35.86
CA ALA A 253 1.41 -34.17 36.46
C ALA A 253 0.27 -33.18 36.75
N GLU A 254 0.60 -31.96 37.26
CA GLU A 254 -0.39 -30.89 37.49
C GLU A 254 -1.06 -30.44 36.18
N LYS A 255 -0.27 -30.28 35.11
CA LYS A 255 -0.80 -29.94 33.79
C LYS A 255 -1.70 -31.06 33.26
N LEU A 256 -1.24 -32.31 33.26
CA LEU A 256 -2.00 -33.46 32.76
C LEU A 256 -3.29 -33.69 33.54
N ALA A 257 -3.37 -33.31 34.81
CA ALA A 257 -4.61 -33.37 35.60
C ALA A 257 -5.74 -32.51 35.01
N GLN A 258 -5.42 -31.55 34.13
CA GLN A 258 -6.40 -30.77 33.40
C GLN A 258 -6.88 -31.43 32.09
N ALA A 259 -6.22 -32.50 31.63
CA ALA A 259 -6.54 -33.21 30.39
C ALA A 259 -7.64 -34.26 30.62
N LYS A 260 -8.78 -33.87 31.20
CA LYS A 260 -9.89 -34.77 31.47
C LYS A 260 -10.83 -34.86 30.27
N GLY A 261 -11.26 -36.09 29.97
CA GLY A 261 -12.20 -36.39 28.90
C GLY A 261 -11.58 -36.25 27.49
N GLN A 262 -12.36 -36.66 26.50
CA GLN A 262 -11.97 -36.59 25.09
C GLN A 262 -12.37 -35.23 24.48
N THR A 263 -11.61 -34.21 24.78
CA THR A 263 -11.93 -32.85 24.38
C THR A 263 -10.73 -32.14 23.68
N LEU A 264 -10.99 -31.09 22.91
CA LEU A 264 -9.92 -30.26 22.34
C LEU A 264 -9.05 -29.60 23.43
N VAL A 265 -9.60 -29.33 24.59
CA VAL A 265 -8.85 -28.77 25.73
C VAL A 265 -7.86 -29.82 26.24
N ALA A 266 -8.34 -31.07 26.43
CA ALA A 266 -7.48 -32.19 26.82
C ALA A 266 -6.37 -32.41 25.79
N LEU A 267 -6.69 -32.43 24.49
CA LEU A 267 -5.69 -32.59 23.42
C LEU A 267 -4.62 -31.48 23.48
N LYS A 268 -4.99 -30.23 23.65
CA LYS A 268 -4.02 -29.11 23.79
C LYS A 268 -3.13 -29.24 25.02
N VAL A 269 -3.66 -29.74 26.13
CA VAL A 269 -2.85 -30.03 27.33
C VAL A 269 -1.84 -31.16 27.04
N LEU A 270 -2.28 -32.22 26.38
CA LEU A 270 -1.40 -33.33 25.97
C LEU A 270 -0.31 -32.82 25.00
N GLU A 271 -0.64 -32.04 24.01
CA GLU A 271 0.34 -31.40 23.09
C GLU A 271 1.44 -30.66 23.88
N ASN A 272 1.07 -29.87 24.87
CA ASN A 272 2.03 -29.10 25.67
C ASN A 272 2.98 -29.96 26.52
N VAL A 273 2.52 -31.11 26.95
CA VAL A 273 3.33 -32.01 27.80
C VAL A 273 4.08 -33.05 26.96
N PHE A 274 3.45 -33.65 25.97
CA PHE A 274 3.98 -34.77 25.20
C PHE A 274 4.91 -34.37 24.06
N LEU A 275 4.74 -33.14 23.53
CA LEU A 275 5.51 -32.70 22.38
C LEU A 275 6.63 -31.73 22.77
N THR A 276 7.65 -31.66 21.94
CA THR A 276 8.79 -30.73 22.10
C THR A 276 8.35 -29.30 21.84
N GLY A 277 9.10 -28.35 22.37
CA GLY A 277 8.80 -26.91 22.17
C GLY A 277 9.16 -26.39 20.79
N ALA A 278 8.61 -25.23 20.43
CA ALA A 278 8.80 -24.58 19.11
C ALA A 278 10.26 -24.22 18.78
N LYS A 279 11.13 -24.08 19.79
CA LYS A 279 12.55 -23.67 19.61
C LYS A 279 13.53 -24.86 19.61
N THR A 280 13.06 -26.08 19.50
CA THR A 280 13.91 -27.29 19.48
C THR A 280 14.32 -27.61 18.04
N SER A 281 15.33 -28.50 17.89
CA SER A 281 15.76 -28.99 16.58
C SER A 281 14.66 -29.76 15.82
N THR A 282 13.72 -30.36 16.55
CA THR A 282 12.52 -31.04 16.03
C THR A 282 11.30 -30.44 16.74
N PRO A 283 10.75 -29.31 16.23
CA PRO A 283 9.63 -28.64 16.88
C PRO A 283 8.39 -29.55 16.88
N PHE A 284 7.71 -29.59 18.02
CA PHE A 284 6.44 -30.29 18.22
C PHE A 284 6.45 -31.79 17.94
N ALA A 285 7.62 -32.41 17.93
CA ALA A 285 7.75 -33.87 17.83
C ALA A 285 7.48 -34.54 19.19
N ALA A 286 7.01 -35.81 19.13
CA ALA A 286 6.80 -36.63 20.33
C ALA A 286 8.09 -36.79 21.15
N LYS A 287 8.00 -36.66 22.47
CA LYS A 287 9.15 -36.71 23.38
C LYS A 287 9.57 -38.16 23.67
N LEU A 288 9.67 -39.02 22.67
CA LEU A 288 10.03 -40.42 22.80
C LEU A 288 11.38 -40.56 23.51
N GLY A 289 11.43 -41.43 24.54
CA GLY A 289 12.62 -41.66 25.36
C GLY A 289 13.12 -40.43 26.19
N LYS A 290 12.42 -39.30 26.11
CA LYS A 290 12.75 -38.04 26.85
C LYS A 290 11.71 -37.72 27.92
N PHE A 291 10.51 -38.22 27.81
CA PHE A 291 9.41 -38.04 28.75
C PHE A 291 8.74 -39.39 29.07
N PRO A 292 8.41 -39.66 30.34
CA PRO A 292 8.86 -38.97 31.56
C PRO A 292 10.37 -39.12 31.83
N THR A 293 10.87 -38.72 33.02
CA THR A 293 12.29 -38.92 33.35
C THR A 293 12.68 -40.43 33.27
N LYS A 294 13.94 -40.71 32.89
CA LYS A 294 14.43 -42.10 32.69
C LYS A 294 14.18 -43.03 33.91
N LYS A 295 14.27 -42.49 35.13
CA LYS A 295 13.99 -43.26 36.35
C LYS A 295 12.54 -43.74 36.41
N LEU A 296 11.60 -42.97 35.94
CA LEU A 296 10.19 -43.37 35.89
C LEU A 296 9.91 -44.32 34.69
N GLN A 297 10.61 -44.12 33.57
CA GLN A 297 10.49 -45.02 32.40
C GLN A 297 10.92 -46.46 32.71
N THR A 298 12.01 -46.62 33.47
CA THR A 298 12.52 -47.94 33.84
C THR A 298 11.94 -48.47 35.15
N GLY A 299 11.22 -47.66 35.91
CA GLY A 299 10.62 -47.97 37.20
C GLY A 299 9.09 -48.15 37.10
N VAL A 300 8.37 -47.28 37.81
CA VAL A 300 6.91 -47.36 38.05
C VAL A 300 6.09 -47.38 36.76
N LEU A 301 6.56 -46.73 35.70
CA LEU A 301 5.84 -46.63 34.43
C LEU A 301 6.35 -47.58 33.35
N SER A 302 7.30 -48.45 33.65
CA SER A 302 7.94 -49.35 32.66
C SER A 302 6.95 -50.20 31.84
N VAL A 303 5.88 -50.66 32.46
CA VAL A 303 4.84 -51.47 31.82
C VAL A 303 3.95 -50.64 30.86
N ASP A 304 3.77 -49.36 31.16
CA ASP A 304 2.91 -48.48 30.41
C ASP A 304 3.65 -47.67 29.33
N MET A 305 4.99 -47.71 29.30
CA MET A 305 5.79 -46.87 28.40
C MET A 305 5.46 -47.02 26.94
N ALA A 306 5.30 -48.27 26.44
CA ALA A 306 4.95 -48.48 25.05
C ALA A 306 3.60 -47.84 24.67
N ARG A 307 2.64 -47.85 25.59
CA ARG A 307 1.33 -47.19 25.38
C ARG A 307 1.42 -45.69 25.47
N ILE A 308 2.27 -45.17 26.35
CA ILE A 308 2.53 -43.72 26.48
C ILE A 308 3.23 -43.20 25.23
N ASP A 309 4.24 -43.91 24.73
CA ASP A 309 4.96 -43.54 23.51
C ASP A 309 4.03 -43.55 22.28
N ASP A 310 3.20 -44.62 22.14
CA ASP A 310 2.18 -44.67 21.10
C ASP A 310 1.19 -43.47 21.19
N TRP A 311 0.73 -43.18 22.40
CA TRP A 311 -0.15 -42.04 22.61
C TRP A 311 0.52 -40.70 22.29
N MET A 312 1.78 -40.49 22.62
CA MET A 312 2.55 -39.30 22.23
C MET A 312 2.63 -39.17 20.70
N CYS A 313 2.85 -40.24 19.96
CA CYS A 313 2.85 -40.24 18.49
C CYS A 313 1.47 -39.90 17.92
N ARG A 314 0.40 -40.46 18.49
CA ARG A 314 -0.98 -40.09 18.08
C ARG A 314 -1.30 -38.65 18.35
N VAL A 315 -0.86 -38.09 19.48
CA VAL A 315 -1.03 -36.64 19.81
C VAL A 315 -0.23 -35.75 18.84
N GLU A 316 0.96 -36.19 18.42
CA GLU A 316 1.75 -35.46 17.39
C GLU A 316 0.97 -35.39 16.07
N THR A 317 0.48 -36.53 15.56
CA THR A 317 -0.33 -36.57 14.33
C THR A 317 -1.63 -35.77 14.48
N ALA A 318 -2.33 -35.93 15.60
CA ALA A 318 -3.58 -35.22 15.87
C ALA A 318 -3.38 -33.72 15.95
N ARG A 319 -2.23 -33.25 16.44
CA ARG A 319 -1.91 -31.82 16.44
C ARG A 319 -1.83 -31.23 15.02
N GLU A 320 -1.15 -31.91 14.10
CA GLU A 320 -1.06 -31.46 12.70
C GLU A 320 -2.45 -31.40 12.06
N GLN A 321 -3.23 -32.46 12.21
CA GLN A 321 -4.60 -32.52 11.69
C GLN A 321 -5.51 -31.47 12.33
N ARG A 322 -5.32 -31.17 13.61
CA ARG A 322 -6.06 -30.08 14.31
C ARG A 322 -5.76 -28.71 13.71
N LEU A 323 -4.50 -28.45 13.35
CA LEU A 323 -4.11 -27.19 12.73
C LEU A 323 -4.69 -27.07 11.32
N CYS A 324 -4.63 -28.16 10.54
CA CYS A 324 -5.24 -28.23 9.21
C CYS A 324 -6.76 -28.03 9.28
N LEU A 325 -7.45 -28.73 10.20
CA LEU A 325 -8.89 -28.59 10.41
C LEU A 325 -9.28 -27.15 10.77
N ASN A 326 -8.56 -26.53 11.71
CA ASN A 326 -8.82 -25.15 12.10
C ASN A 326 -8.60 -24.17 10.92
N ALA A 327 -7.58 -24.41 10.09
CA ALA A 327 -7.36 -23.62 8.88
C ALA A 327 -8.49 -23.82 7.86
N ALA A 328 -8.90 -25.07 7.61
CA ALA A 328 -10.01 -25.39 6.70
C ALA A 328 -11.31 -24.74 7.15
N GLU A 329 -11.70 -24.90 8.41
CA GLU A 329 -12.92 -24.32 8.97
C GLU A 329 -12.94 -22.79 8.86
N LYS A 330 -11.80 -22.12 9.13
CA LYS A 330 -11.66 -20.67 8.99
C LYS A 330 -11.77 -20.23 7.53
N THR A 331 -11.11 -20.93 6.62
CA THR A 331 -11.12 -20.61 5.19
C THR A 331 -12.51 -20.76 4.60
N VAL A 332 -13.20 -21.88 4.92
CA VAL A 332 -14.59 -22.12 4.48
C VAL A 332 -15.55 -21.08 5.07
N ALA A 333 -15.41 -20.75 6.37
CA ALA A 333 -16.26 -19.74 7.01
C ALA A 333 -16.06 -18.36 6.39
N LEU A 334 -14.79 -17.95 6.17
CA LEU A 334 -14.46 -16.68 5.52
C LEU A 334 -14.97 -16.64 4.09
N GLY A 335 -14.75 -17.69 3.31
CA GLY A 335 -15.15 -17.76 1.92
C GLY A 335 -16.66 -17.69 1.71
N ALA A 336 -17.42 -18.46 2.49
CA ALA A 336 -18.88 -18.44 2.44
C ALA A 336 -19.46 -17.08 2.84
N PHE A 337 -18.91 -16.44 3.87
CA PHE A 337 -19.29 -15.08 4.27
C PHE A 337 -18.91 -14.08 3.18
N ALA A 338 -17.66 -14.09 2.69
CA ALA A 338 -17.14 -13.13 1.75
C ALA A 338 -17.93 -13.14 0.43
N GLN A 339 -18.26 -14.31 -0.11
CA GLN A 339 -19.05 -14.45 -1.32
C GLN A 339 -20.42 -13.76 -1.20
N ARG A 340 -21.15 -14.00 -0.11
CA ARG A 340 -22.46 -13.38 0.11
C ARG A 340 -22.35 -11.90 0.42
N PHE A 341 -21.34 -11.50 1.19
CA PHE A 341 -21.06 -10.11 1.50
C PHE A 341 -20.75 -9.29 0.25
N VAL A 342 -19.88 -9.77 -0.64
CA VAL A 342 -19.56 -9.10 -1.91
C VAL A 342 -20.81 -8.97 -2.78
N GLN A 343 -21.63 -10.02 -2.90
CA GLN A 343 -22.87 -9.96 -3.67
C GLN A 343 -23.83 -8.87 -3.15
N ARG A 344 -23.99 -8.77 -1.83
CA ARG A 344 -24.83 -7.71 -1.22
C ARG A 344 -24.24 -6.32 -1.40
N TYR A 345 -22.96 -6.20 -1.18
CA TYR A 345 -22.25 -4.93 -1.34
C TYR A 345 -22.37 -4.39 -2.76
N GLU A 346 -22.14 -5.22 -3.78
CA GLU A 346 -22.30 -4.84 -5.17
C GLU A 346 -23.77 -4.52 -5.53
N ALA A 347 -24.73 -5.28 -5.00
CA ALA A 347 -26.16 -4.99 -5.18
C ALA A 347 -26.56 -3.64 -4.57
N GLN A 348 -26.07 -3.31 -3.38
CA GLN A 348 -26.32 -2.01 -2.75
C GLN A 348 -25.66 -0.86 -3.49
N LYS A 349 -24.43 -1.03 -3.99
CA LYS A 349 -23.78 -0.02 -4.86
C LYS A 349 -24.62 0.26 -6.08
N LEU A 350 -25.09 -0.80 -6.76
CA LEU A 350 -25.92 -0.68 -7.95
C LEU A 350 -27.24 0.06 -7.65
N GLN A 351 -27.93 -0.29 -6.57
CA GLN A 351 -29.19 0.37 -6.16
C GLN A 351 -29.02 1.86 -5.87
N ARG A 352 -27.88 2.24 -5.25
CA ARG A 352 -27.57 3.63 -4.91
C ARG A 352 -26.94 4.40 -6.07
N GLY A 353 -26.58 3.72 -7.15
CA GLY A 353 -25.83 4.30 -8.26
C GLY A 353 -24.44 4.77 -7.83
N TRP A 354 -23.76 3.99 -6.98
CA TRP A 354 -22.44 4.31 -6.47
C TRP A 354 -21.36 3.46 -7.12
N LEU A 355 -20.19 4.06 -7.36
CA LEU A 355 -19.00 3.37 -7.87
C LEU A 355 -17.83 3.66 -6.92
N ASP A 356 -17.11 2.62 -6.53
CA ASP A 356 -15.83 2.77 -5.83
C ASP A 356 -14.68 3.05 -6.82
N PHE A 357 -13.50 3.33 -6.30
CA PHE A 357 -12.35 3.67 -7.14
C PHE A 357 -11.94 2.53 -8.07
N ASP A 358 -12.04 1.28 -7.62
CA ASP A 358 -11.72 0.11 -8.44
C ASP A 358 -12.76 -0.09 -9.55
N ASP A 359 -14.04 0.14 -9.27
CA ASP A 359 -15.10 0.08 -10.29
C ASP A 359 -14.87 1.07 -11.42
N LEU A 360 -14.41 2.29 -11.11
CA LEU A 360 -14.13 3.29 -12.14
C LEU A 360 -13.11 2.78 -13.16
N ILE A 361 -12.04 2.13 -12.67
CA ILE A 361 -10.99 1.59 -13.54
C ILE A 361 -11.48 0.36 -14.30
N LEU A 362 -12.11 -0.60 -13.59
CA LEU A 362 -12.59 -1.84 -14.19
C LEU A 362 -13.63 -1.59 -15.27
N LYS A 363 -14.64 -0.76 -14.98
CA LYS A 363 -15.68 -0.42 -15.96
C LYS A 363 -15.15 0.40 -17.14
N ALA A 364 -14.19 1.29 -16.91
CA ALA A 364 -13.53 2.01 -18.01
C ALA A 364 -12.70 1.06 -18.88
N ARG A 365 -11.96 0.12 -18.27
CA ARG A 365 -11.26 -0.94 -19.01
C ARG A 365 -12.24 -1.78 -19.83
N ASP A 366 -13.31 -2.27 -19.22
CA ASP A 366 -14.30 -3.12 -19.89
C ASP A 366 -14.93 -2.39 -21.08
N LEU A 367 -15.31 -1.12 -20.91
CA LEU A 367 -15.81 -0.25 -21.98
C LEU A 367 -14.82 -0.11 -23.16
N LEU A 368 -13.53 0.02 -22.86
CA LEU A 368 -12.47 0.17 -23.86
C LEU A 368 -11.98 -1.16 -24.45
N THR A 369 -12.40 -2.29 -23.89
CA THR A 369 -12.02 -3.63 -24.36
C THR A 369 -13.16 -4.40 -25.00
N ASP A 370 -14.41 -3.97 -24.83
CA ASP A 370 -15.58 -4.60 -25.44
C ASP A 370 -15.51 -4.52 -26.97
N PRO A 371 -15.47 -5.64 -27.70
CA PRO A 371 -15.31 -5.63 -29.15
C PRO A 371 -16.45 -4.89 -29.90
N ALA A 372 -17.63 -4.81 -29.29
CA ALA A 372 -18.78 -4.16 -29.90
C ALA A 372 -18.81 -2.64 -29.71
N LEU A 373 -18.22 -2.15 -28.61
CA LEU A 373 -18.34 -0.76 -28.18
C LEU A 373 -17.01 0.01 -28.28
N ALA A 374 -15.87 -0.68 -28.07
CA ALA A 374 -14.56 -0.05 -27.96
C ALA A 374 -14.23 0.83 -29.18
N GLN A 375 -14.44 0.35 -30.39
CA GLN A 375 -14.13 1.13 -31.60
C GLN A 375 -14.95 2.41 -31.67
N TRP A 376 -16.22 2.37 -31.33
CA TRP A 376 -17.09 3.54 -31.34
C TRP A 376 -16.73 4.53 -30.25
N VAL A 377 -16.43 4.03 -29.02
CA VAL A 377 -16.00 4.85 -27.89
C VAL A 377 -14.66 5.53 -28.22
N LEU A 378 -13.70 4.78 -28.74
CA LEU A 378 -12.40 5.31 -29.16
C LEU A 378 -12.56 6.33 -30.28
N TYR A 379 -13.36 6.04 -31.31
CA TYR A 379 -13.65 7.00 -32.37
C TYR A 379 -14.25 8.31 -31.84
N ARG A 380 -15.16 8.23 -30.88
CA ARG A 380 -15.75 9.42 -30.23
C ARG A 380 -14.74 10.14 -29.32
N LEU A 381 -13.75 9.43 -28.79
CA LEU A 381 -12.62 9.99 -28.04
C LEU A 381 -11.51 10.50 -28.99
N ASP A 382 -11.34 9.87 -30.14
CA ASP A 382 -10.25 10.09 -31.10
C ASP A 382 -10.22 11.53 -31.67
N GLY A 383 -11.36 12.21 -31.65
CA GLY A 383 -11.40 13.66 -31.90
C GLY A 383 -10.64 14.49 -30.85
N GLY A 384 -10.07 13.87 -29.80
CA GLY A 384 -9.65 14.63 -28.65
C GLY A 384 -8.41 14.21 -27.87
N ILE A 385 -7.62 13.20 -28.27
CA ILE A 385 -6.36 12.86 -27.56
C ILE A 385 -5.29 12.50 -28.59
N ASP A 386 -4.25 13.35 -28.70
CA ASP A 386 -3.11 13.11 -29.58
C ASP A 386 -1.83 12.82 -28.78
N HIS A 387 -1.76 13.27 -27.51
CA HIS A 387 -0.60 13.06 -26.66
C HIS A 387 -1.02 12.55 -25.29
N ILE A 388 -0.48 11.39 -24.88
CA ILE A 388 -0.69 10.80 -23.57
C ILE A 388 0.60 10.91 -22.76
N LEU A 389 0.53 11.56 -21.61
CA LEU A 389 1.65 11.69 -20.68
C LEU A 389 1.28 11.01 -19.37
N VAL A 390 2.15 10.12 -18.89
CA VAL A 390 1.95 9.37 -17.64
C VAL A 390 3.07 9.73 -16.66
N ASP A 391 2.68 10.29 -15.51
CA ASP A 391 3.58 10.61 -14.40
C ASP A 391 3.50 9.54 -13.30
N GLU A 392 4.59 9.33 -12.57
CA GLU A 392 4.74 8.31 -11.52
C GLU A 392 4.27 6.91 -11.97
N ALA A 393 4.69 6.54 -13.17
CA ALA A 393 4.21 5.33 -13.86
C ALA A 393 4.51 4.02 -13.10
N GLN A 394 5.48 4.00 -12.17
CA GLN A 394 5.76 2.86 -11.30
C GLN A 394 4.66 2.57 -10.27
N ASP A 395 3.76 3.53 -10.04
CA ASP A 395 2.64 3.38 -9.12
C ASP A 395 1.33 2.97 -9.83
N THR A 396 1.41 2.71 -11.13
CA THR A 396 0.26 2.32 -11.96
C THR A 396 0.02 0.81 -11.84
N SER A 397 -1.24 0.41 -11.59
CA SER A 397 -1.63 -1.00 -11.52
C SER A 397 -1.74 -1.63 -12.91
N PRO A 398 -1.68 -2.99 -13.05
CA PRO A 398 -1.86 -3.68 -14.32
C PRO A 398 -3.17 -3.31 -15.04
N VAL A 399 -4.27 -3.15 -14.29
CA VAL A 399 -5.58 -2.77 -14.87
C VAL A 399 -5.57 -1.33 -15.39
N GLN A 400 -4.91 -0.42 -14.68
CA GLN A 400 -4.74 0.96 -15.13
C GLN A 400 -3.89 1.03 -16.40
N TRP A 401 -2.85 0.20 -16.50
CA TRP A 401 -2.05 0.08 -17.71
C TRP A 401 -2.88 -0.42 -18.90
N GLN A 402 -3.80 -1.36 -18.69
CA GLN A 402 -4.71 -1.79 -19.75
C GLN A 402 -5.57 -0.64 -20.29
N VAL A 403 -6.04 0.26 -19.41
CA VAL A 403 -6.77 1.47 -19.85
C VAL A 403 -5.86 2.38 -20.70
N ILE A 404 -4.64 2.65 -20.24
CA ILE A 404 -3.67 3.49 -20.96
C ILE A 404 -3.29 2.87 -22.32
N GLU A 405 -3.04 1.57 -22.34
CA GLU A 405 -2.72 0.83 -23.57
C GLU A 405 -3.84 0.92 -24.59
N LYS A 406 -5.11 0.75 -24.15
CA LYS A 406 -6.27 0.86 -25.03
C LYS A 406 -6.47 2.28 -25.59
N LEU A 407 -6.25 3.30 -24.78
CA LEU A 407 -6.27 4.69 -25.25
C LEU A 407 -5.15 4.97 -26.27
N ALA A 408 -3.99 4.37 -26.09
CA ALA A 408 -2.85 4.49 -26.99
C ALA A 408 -2.90 3.51 -28.17
N GLN A 409 -3.92 2.65 -28.27
CA GLN A 409 -3.99 1.62 -29.31
C GLN A 409 -3.98 2.20 -30.72
N GLU A 410 -4.65 3.32 -30.94
CA GLU A 410 -4.64 3.99 -32.25
C GLU A 410 -3.29 4.60 -32.60
N PHE A 411 -2.46 4.96 -31.61
CA PHE A 411 -1.09 5.46 -31.83
C PHE A 411 -0.18 4.35 -32.37
N THR A 412 -0.56 3.12 -32.13
CA THR A 412 0.20 1.91 -32.44
C THR A 412 -0.47 1.00 -33.49
N SER A 413 -1.59 1.47 -34.13
CA SER A 413 -2.37 0.66 -35.11
C SER A 413 -2.05 0.99 -36.58
N GLY A 414 -1.09 1.90 -36.86
CA GLY A 414 -0.76 2.34 -38.23
C GLY A 414 -1.51 3.61 -38.66
N GLN A 415 -1.66 3.85 -39.97
CA GLN A 415 -2.30 5.06 -40.49
C GLN A 415 -3.79 5.07 -40.15
N GLY A 416 -4.18 5.84 -39.13
CA GLY A 416 -5.57 6.15 -38.81
C GLY A 416 -6.17 7.20 -39.76
N ALA A 417 -7.44 7.56 -39.55
CA ALA A 417 -8.17 8.56 -40.33
C ALA A 417 -7.54 9.97 -40.37
N ARG A 418 -6.55 10.22 -39.51
CA ARG A 418 -5.78 11.48 -39.40
C ARG A 418 -4.28 11.21 -39.54
N SER A 419 -3.83 10.93 -40.78
CA SER A 419 -2.43 10.64 -41.12
C SER A 419 -1.45 11.80 -40.86
N ASP A 420 -1.95 13.02 -40.74
CA ASP A 420 -1.12 14.24 -40.63
C ASP A 420 -0.82 14.69 -39.22
N ILE A 421 -1.33 13.98 -38.19
CA ILE A 421 -1.15 14.34 -36.80
C ILE A 421 -0.12 13.42 -36.13
N THR A 422 0.91 14.01 -35.58
CA THR A 422 1.90 13.30 -34.76
C THR A 422 1.28 12.96 -33.40
N ARG A 423 1.16 11.66 -33.09
CA ARG A 423 0.67 11.14 -31.83
C ARG A 423 1.81 10.55 -31.00
N THR A 424 1.90 10.86 -29.72
CA THR A 424 3.02 10.40 -28.89
C THR A 424 2.59 9.96 -27.51
N VAL A 425 3.31 8.96 -26.97
CA VAL A 425 3.22 8.51 -25.59
C VAL A 425 4.47 8.95 -24.85
N PHE A 426 4.29 9.59 -23.70
CA PHE A 426 5.37 9.97 -22.79
C PHE A 426 5.14 9.33 -21.43
N VAL A 427 6.09 8.56 -20.96
CA VAL A 427 6.00 7.88 -19.67
C VAL A 427 7.21 8.24 -18.84
N VAL A 428 6.99 8.66 -17.61
CA VAL A 428 8.06 8.92 -16.64
C VAL A 428 7.79 8.24 -15.32
N GLY A 429 8.81 7.60 -14.76
CA GLY A 429 8.72 6.88 -13.49
C GLY A 429 10.05 6.57 -12.86
N ASP A 430 10.02 6.17 -11.59
CA ASP A 430 11.15 5.66 -10.83
C ASP A 430 10.73 4.41 -10.05
N LYS A 431 11.09 3.22 -10.54
CA LYS A 431 10.73 1.96 -9.86
C LYS A 431 11.14 1.90 -8.40
N LYS A 432 12.26 2.54 -8.04
CA LYS A 432 12.78 2.58 -6.66
C LYS A 432 11.85 3.37 -5.72
N GLN A 433 10.97 4.20 -6.26
CA GLN A 433 10.01 5.00 -5.52
C GLN A 433 8.59 4.39 -5.50
N SER A 434 8.39 3.17 -5.98
CA SER A 434 7.08 2.51 -5.90
C SER A 434 6.74 2.18 -4.44
N ILE A 435 5.67 2.78 -3.93
CA ILE A 435 5.20 2.64 -2.55
C ILE A 435 3.71 2.27 -2.45
N TYR A 436 3.05 2.02 -3.57
CA TYR A 436 1.61 1.76 -3.65
C TYR A 436 1.27 0.31 -4.03
N SER A 437 2.15 -0.66 -3.74
CA SER A 437 1.88 -2.09 -3.98
C SER A 437 0.63 -2.57 -3.24
N PHE A 438 0.33 -2.01 -2.06
CA PHE A 438 -0.90 -2.29 -1.30
C PHE A 438 -2.19 -1.78 -1.98
N GLN A 439 -2.08 -0.94 -3.01
CA GLN A 439 -3.17 -0.50 -3.89
C GLN A 439 -3.09 -1.16 -5.28
N GLY A 440 -2.33 -2.24 -5.40
CA GLY A 440 -2.22 -3.01 -6.64
C GLY A 440 -1.20 -2.47 -7.64
N ALA A 441 -0.36 -1.49 -7.28
CA ALA A 441 0.74 -1.06 -8.14
C ALA A 441 1.77 -2.18 -8.30
N ASP A 442 2.22 -2.41 -9.52
CA ASP A 442 3.24 -3.40 -9.86
C ASP A 442 4.39 -2.74 -10.64
N PRO A 443 5.56 -2.54 -10.01
CA PRO A 443 6.72 -1.96 -10.68
C PRO A 443 7.25 -2.77 -11.86
N SER A 444 6.93 -4.07 -11.95
CA SER A 444 7.33 -4.91 -13.09
C SER A 444 6.61 -4.52 -14.37
N GLU A 445 5.39 -4.03 -14.26
CA GLU A 445 4.60 -3.51 -15.37
C GLU A 445 5.27 -2.34 -16.08
N PHE A 446 6.03 -1.52 -15.35
CA PHE A 446 6.77 -0.42 -15.94
C PHE A 446 7.75 -0.88 -17.02
N ASP A 447 8.48 -1.98 -16.79
CA ASP A 447 9.38 -2.53 -17.80
C ASP A 447 8.67 -3.31 -18.88
N ARG A 448 7.64 -4.07 -18.52
CA ARG A 448 6.82 -4.81 -19.48
C ARG A 448 6.19 -3.87 -20.50
N MET A 449 5.56 -2.80 -20.04
CA MET A 449 4.92 -1.80 -20.91
C MET A 449 5.94 -1.03 -21.76
N LYS A 450 7.14 -0.74 -21.21
CA LYS A 450 8.23 -0.16 -21.99
C LYS A 450 8.60 -1.03 -23.19
N GLN A 451 8.78 -2.32 -22.96
CA GLN A 451 9.11 -3.26 -24.03
C GLN A 451 7.98 -3.34 -25.05
N GLU A 452 6.75 -3.42 -24.59
CA GLU A 452 5.58 -3.52 -25.46
C GLU A 452 5.39 -2.29 -26.35
N PHE A 453 5.44 -1.07 -25.78
CA PHE A 453 5.38 0.17 -26.57
C PHE A 453 6.57 0.30 -27.52
N SER A 454 7.76 -0.04 -27.09
CA SER A 454 8.96 -0.03 -27.95
C SER A 454 8.79 -0.95 -29.16
N LEU A 455 8.30 -2.17 -28.97
CA LEU A 455 8.07 -3.12 -30.05
C LEU A 455 7.00 -2.62 -31.04
N LYS A 456 5.86 -2.14 -30.51
CA LYS A 456 4.73 -1.65 -31.32
C LYS A 456 5.14 -0.43 -32.17
N LEU A 457 5.79 0.56 -31.55
CA LEU A 457 6.21 1.79 -32.23
C LEU A 457 7.32 1.55 -33.25
N ASN A 458 8.29 0.71 -32.92
CA ASN A 458 9.36 0.34 -33.85
C ASN A 458 8.82 -0.42 -35.08
N ALA A 459 7.83 -1.29 -34.90
CA ALA A 459 7.17 -1.99 -36.00
C ALA A 459 6.50 -1.02 -36.99
N LEU A 460 6.08 0.16 -36.52
CA LEU A 460 5.50 1.23 -37.34
C LEU A 460 6.53 2.27 -37.83
N SER A 461 7.82 2.04 -37.58
CA SER A 461 8.89 3.01 -37.87
C SER A 461 8.67 4.37 -37.21
N GLN A 462 7.95 4.40 -36.09
CA GLN A 462 7.77 5.62 -35.28
C GLN A 462 8.93 5.79 -34.31
N PRO A 463 9.42 7.03 -34.11
CA PRO A 463 10.56 7.27 -33.22
C PRO A 463 10.18 6.99 -31.75
N PHE A 464 11.00 6.15 -31.09
CA PHE A 464 10.87 5.84 -29.68
C PHE A 464 12.20 6.08 -28.96
N GLN A 465 12.18 6.76 -27.84
CA GLN A 465 13.35 7.04 -27.01
C GLN A 465 13.22 6.38 -25.64
N ASP A 466 14.25 5.67 -25.20
CA ASP A 466 14.43 5.19 -23.82
C ASP A 466 15.55 6.00 -23.18
N LEU A 467 15.21 6.82 -22.19
CA LEU A 467 16.13 7.77 -21.56
C LEU A 467 16.20 7.57 -20.07
N THR A 468 17.39 7.74 -19.50
CA THR A 468 17.60 7.72 -18.05
C THR A 468 18.04 9.10 -17.56
N LEU A 469 17.35 9.62 -16.53
CA LEU A 469 17.73 10.86 -15.85
C LEU A 469 18.52 10.52 -14.57
N GLU A 470 19.86 10.60 -14.68
CA GLU A 470 20.78 10.18 -13.62
C GLU A 470 21.03 11.28 -12.57
N TYR A 471 20.91 12.54 -12.95
CA TYR A 471 21.27 13.67 -12.10
C TYR A 471 20.15 14.02 -11.12
N SER A 472 20.48 14.12 -9.82
CA SER A 472 19.60 14.64 -8.79
C SER A 472 19.88 16.12 -8.54
N PHE A 473 18.85 16.96 -8.69
CA PHE A 473 18.91 18.39 -8.38
C PHE A 473 18.53 18.68 -6.92
N ARG A 474 18.06 17.64 -6.20
CA ARG A 474 17.52 17.74 -4.84
C ARG A 474 18.55 17.40 -3.77
N SER A 475 19.25 16.28 -3.92
CA SER A 475 20.04 15.67 -2.85
C SER A 475 21.54 15.91 -3.05
N ALA A 476 22.25 16.09 -1.94
CA ALA A 476 23.71 16.13 -1.91
C ALA A 476 24.33 14.74 -2.18
N GLU A 477 25.57 14.72 -2.64
CA GLU A 477 26.27 13.49 -3.02
C GLU A 477 26.35 12.45 -1.89
N ALA A 478 26.57 12.88 -0.64
CA ALA A 478 26.66 11.99 0.50
C ALA A 478 25.38 11.14 0.70
N ILE A 479 24.20 11.71 0.45
CA ILE A 479 22.90 11.03 0.56
C ILE A 479 22.74 10.04 -0.60
N LEU A 480 23.05 10.46 -1.82
CA LEU A 480 22.93 9.61 -3.00
C LEU A 480 23.88 8.40 -2.93
N ARG A 481 25.11 8.63 -2.48
CA ARG A 481 26.11 7.59 -2.28
C ARG A 481 25.67 6.57 -1.22
N LEU A 482 25.04 7.01 -0.12
CA LEU A 482 24.49 6.09 0.86
C LEU A 482 23.43 5.17 0.24
N VAL A 483 22.52 5.74 -0.56
CA VAL A 483 21.47 4.96 -1.25
C VAL A 483 22.11 3.94 -2.19
N ASP A 484 23.06 4.36 -3.02
CA ASP A 484 23.74 3.47 -3.96
C ASP A 484 24.50 2.34 -3.25
N CYS A 485 25.22 2.64 -2.17
CA CYS A 485 25.92 1.63 -1.38
C CYS A 485 24.96 0.66 -0.67
N THR A 486 23.84 1.17 -0.16
CA THR A 486 22.87 0.34 0.58
C THR A 486 22.18 -0.68 -0.35
N PHE A 487 21.89 -0.30 -1.58
CA PHE A 487 21.11 -1.12 -2.50
C PHE A 487 21.94 -1.79 -3.61
N HIS A 488 23.26 -1.70 -3.56
CA HIS A 488 24.16 -2.23 -4.59
C HIS A 488 23.95 -3.73 -4.86
N ASP A 489 23.77 -4.53 -3.83
CA ASP A 489 23.66 -5.98 -3.92
C ASP A 489 22.20 -6.49 -3.87
N HIS A 490 21.21 -5.59 -3.82
CA HIS A 490 19.79 -5.95 -3.69
C HIS A 490 19.04 -6.02 -5.03
N ILE A 491 19.73 -6.46 -6.10
CA ILE A 491 19.15 -6.61 -7.45
C ILE A 491 17.94 -7.54 -7.46
N ALA A 492 17.94 -8.58 -6.62
CA ALA A 492 16.82 -9.53 -6.48
C ALA A 492 15.54 -8.91 -5.91
N SER A 493 15.61 -7.73 -5.29
CA SER A 493 14.45 -7.03 -4.72
C SER A 493 13.72 -6.11 -5.72
N GLY A 494 13.92 -6.28 -7.01
CA GLY A 494 13.28 -5.50 -8.06
C GLY A 494 13.98 -4.19 -8.43
N PHE A 495 15.15 -3.91 -7.84
CA PHE A 495 15.92 -2.69 -8.14
C PHE A 495 16.65 -2.70 -9.50
N GLY A 496 16.68 -3.80 -10.22
CA GLY A 496 17.33 -3.92 -11.51
C GLY A 496 18.83 -3.55 -11.47
N LYS A 497 19.48 -3.40 -12.64
CA LYS A 497 20.81 -2.78 -12.72
C LYS A 497 20.64 -1.31 -12.34
N THR A 498 21.00 -0.96 -11.12
CA THR A 498 20.86 0.39 -10.59
C THR A 498 21.70 1.38 -11.41
N SER A 499 21.03 2.34 -12.03
CA SER A 499 21.70 3.53 -12.51
C SER A 499 22.29 4.27 -11.31
N LEU A 500 23.57 4.56 -11.33
CA LEU A 500 24.21 5.37 -10.30
C LEU A 500 23.54 6.74 -10.21
N HIS A 501 23.31 7.22 -9.00
CA HIS A 501 22.82 8.56 -8.78
C HIS A 501 24.00 9.55 -8.90
N ARG A 502 23.76 10.66 -9.57
CA ARG A 502 24.76 11.75 -9.70
C ARG A 502 24.19 13.02 -9.07
N ALA A 503 24.94 13.64 -8.18
CA ALA A 503 24.56 14.95 -7.67
C ALA A 503 24.78 16.01 -8.77
N PHE A 504 23.78 16.87 -9.04
CA PHE A 504 23.96 18.00 -9.93
C PHE A 504 24.81 19.09 -9.27
N LYS A 505 24.62 19.30 -7.97
CA LYS A 505 25.36 20.24 -7.13
C LYS A 505 26.44 19.47 -6.37
N THR A 506 27.60 19.25 -6.99
CA THR A 506 28.72 18.48 -6.41
C THR A 506 29.29 19.11 -5.13
N ASP A 507 29.24 20.44 -5.02
CA ASP A 507 29.79 21.18 -3.88
C ASP A 507 28.78 21.35 -2.72
N MET A 508 27.58 20.77 -2.85
CA MET A 508 26.56 20.87 -1.81
C MET A 508 26.91 19.95 -0.63
N PRO A 509 27.13 20.50 0.58
CA PRO A 509 27.41 19.66 1.73
C PRO A 509 26.21 18.77 2.08
N GLY A 510 26.51 17.55 2.49
CA GLY A 510 25.53 16.58 2.95
C GLY A 510 26.10 15.72 4.07
N ARG A 511 25.24 15.32 5.00
CA ARG A 511 25.60 14.46 6.14
C ARG A 511 24.53 13.41 6.34
N VAL A 512 24.96 12.20 6.68
CA VAL A 512 24.09 11.09 7.10
C VAL A 512 24.64 10.53 8.40
N ASP A 513 23.80 10.45 9.41
CA ASP A 513 24.11 9.91 10.71
C ASP A 513 23.27 8.66 10.97
N LEU A 514 23.90 7.57 11.36
CA LEU A 514 23.23 6.35 11.80
C LEU A 514 23.26 6.30 13.34
N TRP A 515 22.10 6.36 13.94
CA TRP A 515 21.99 6.28 15.40
C TRP A 515 21.91 4.82 15.87
N PRO A 516 22.50 4.50 17.03
CA PRO A 516 22.38 3.18 17.60
C PRO A 516 20.94 2.87 17.99
N VAL A 517 20.55 1.61 17.81
CA VAL A 517 19.23 1.12 18.20
C VAL A 517 19.02 1.30 19.71
N VAL A 518 17.87 1.82 20.08
CA VAL A 518 17.46 1.86 21.49
C VAL A 518 16.91 0.47 21.86
N PRO A 519 17.56 -0.27 22.77
CA PRO A 519 17.11 -1.59 23.14
C PRO A 519 15.76 -1.51 23.86
N ARG A 520 14.95 -2.57 23.75
CA ARG A 520 13.78 -2.71 24.62
C ARG A 520 14.24 -2.77 26.06
N GLY A 521 13.70 -1.87 26.89
CA GLY A 521 13.86 -1.95 28.33
C GLY A 521 13.29 -3.24 28.92
N ALA A 522 13.64 -3.55 30.15
CA ALA A 522 12.92 -4.58 30.90
C ALA A 522 11.42 -4.23 30.93
N PRO A 523 10.52 -5.24 30.95
CA PRO A 523 9.09 -4.97 31.13
C PRO A 523 8.92 -4.07 32.36
N ASP A 524 8.10 -3.02 32.24
CA ASP A 524 7.74 -2.20 33.38
C ASP A 524 7.23 -3.13 34.50
N ALA A 525 7.59 -2.83 35.76
CA ALA A 525 7.04 -3.54 36.91
C ALA A 525 5.50 -3.54 36.77
N GLU A 526 4.87 -4.68 37.15
CA GLU A 526 3.42 -4.87 37.06
C GLU A 526 2.69 -3.58 37.44
N SER A 527 2.03 -2.96 36.43
CA SER A 527 1.25 -1.75 36.64
C SER A 527 0.11 -2.08 37.60
N VAL A 528 -0.07 -1.28 38.63
CA VAL A 528 -1.23 -1.41 39.51
C VAL A 528 -2.48 -1.06 38.72
N TRP A 529 -3.60 -1.72 39.03
CA TRP A 529 -4.85 -1.63 38.26
C TRP A 529 -5.38 -0.19 38.03
N TYR A 530 -4.95 0.79 38.80
CA TYR A 530 -5.32 2.20 38.67
C TYR A 530 -4.31 3.05 37.89
N ASP A 531 -3.20 2.47 37.41
CA ASP A 531 -2.27 3.18 36.52
C ASP A 531 -2.92 3.36 35.14
N PRO A 532 -2.78 4.54 34.52
CA PRO A 532 -3.30 4.76 33.18
C PRO A 532 -2.63 3.79 32.19
N VAL A 533 -3.38 2.84 31.66
CA VAL A 533 -2.90 1.77 30.77
C VAL A 533 -2.32 2.32 29.46
N ASP A 534 -2.65 3.58 29.13
CA ASP A 534 -2.30 4.23 27.85
C ASP A 534 -0.99 5.01 27.90
N ARG A 535 -0.28 5.03 29.03
CA ARG A 535 1.00 5.72 29.13
C ARG A 535 2.16 4.74 29.15
N LEU A 536 3.00 4.84 28.10
CA LEU A 536 4.27 4.14 28.08
C LEU A 536 5.18 4.68 29.18
N GLY A 537 5.86 3.78 29.89
CA GLY A 537 6.82 4.16 30.93
C GLY A 537 7.97 5.01 30.35
N ALA A 538 8.54 5.88 31.17
CA ALA A 538 9.62 6.78 30.74
C ALA A 538 10.85 6.04 30.17
N GLN A 539 11.05 4.79 30.54
CA GLN A 539 12.12 3.90 30.08
C GLN A 539 11.76 3.14 28.77
N HIS A 540 10.54 3.29 28.28
CA HIS A 540 10.13 2.61 27.06
C HIS A 540 10.95 3.09 25.86
N HIS A 541 11.41 2.16 25.03
CA HIS A 541 12.30 2.45 23.90
C HIS A 541 11.75 3.52 22.93
N SER A 542 10.43 3.54 22.70
CA SER A 542 9.77 4.55 21.85
C SER A 542 9.83 5.94 22.50
N VAL A 543 9.63 6.04 23.83
CA VAL A 543 9.71 7.29 24.57
C VAL A 543 11.15 7.83 24.57
N VAL A 544 12.12 6.97 24.86
CA VAL A 544 13.55 7.34 24.86
C VAL A 544 13.99 7.83 23.47
N LEU A 545 13.60 7.13 22.40
CA LEU A 545 13.93 7.54 21.03
C LEU A 545 13.27 8.88 20.67
N ALA A 546 11.98 9.04 20.99
CA ALA A 546 11.24 10.26 20.71
C ALA A 546 11.86 11.48 21.41
N GLN A 547 12.25 11.30 22.68
CA GLN A 547 12.94 12.36 23.44
C GLN A 547 14.31 12.72 22.86
N ARG A 548 15.08 11.73 22.38
CA ARG A 548 16.36 11.98 21.70
C ARG A 548 16.18 12.76 20.41
N VAL A 549 15.20 12.37 19.58
CA VAL A 549 14.90 13.08 18.33
C VAL A 549 14.50 14.51 18.60
N ALA A 550 13.57 14.74 19.54
CA ALA A 550 13.12 16.10 19.88
C ALA A 550 14.25 16.94 20.49
N ALA A 551 15.13 16.34 21.31
CA ALA A 551 16.30 17.02 21.86
C ALA A 551 17.29 17.44 20.78
N GLU A 552 17.55 16.58 19.80
CA GLU A 552 18.48 16.87 18.70
C GLU A 552 17.92 17.98 17.77
N ILE A 553 16.62 17.93 17.47
CA ILE A 553 15.97 19.01 16.72
C ILE A 553 16.12 20.34 17.45
N GLN A 554 15.83 20.37 18.75
CA GLN A 554 15.97 21.58 19.57
C GLN A 554 17.42 22.07 19.58
N ARG A 555 18.38 21.19 19.79
CA ARG A 555 19.81 21.52 19.78
C ARG A 555 20.24 22.19 18.48
N LEU A 556 19.86 21.60 17.32
CA LEU A 556 20.20 22.13 16.00
C LEU A 556 19.60 23.53 15.77
N ILE A 557 18.40 23.79 16.29
CA ILE A 557 17.75 25.10 16.21
C ILE A 557 18.47 26.12 17.13
N ASP A 558 18.76 25.75 18.37
CA ASP A 558 19.40 26.63 19.37
C ASP A 558 20.82 27.00 18.97
N GLU A 559 21.57 26.05 18.41
CA GLU A 559 22.93 26.27 17.86
C GLU A 559 22.91 27.04 16.52
N LYS A 560 21.73 27.32 15.97
CA LYS A 560 21.56 27.99 14.66
C LYS A 560 22.37 27.30 13.56
N THR A 561 22.33 25.97 13.55
CA THR A 561 23.02 25.16 12.55
C THR A 561 22.68 25.67 11.14
N LEU A 562 23.69 25.88 10.31
CA LEU A 562 23.52 26.46 9.00
C LEU A 562 23.11 25.41 7.97
N LEU A 563 22.03 25.66 7.25
CA LEU A 563 21.62 24.91 6.07
C LEU A 563 21.95 25.67 4.79
N PRO A 564 22.55 25.00 3.78
CA PRO A 564 22.78 25.62 2.50
C PRO A 564 21.46 25.89 1.79
N THR A 565 21.20 27.16 1.44
CA THR A 565 20.05 27.56 0.65
C THR A 565 20.48 27.72 -0.79
N GLY A 566 20.21 26.74 -1.62
CA GLY A 566 20.62 26.77 -3.01
C GLY A 566 19.47 26.51 -3.96
N ALA A 567 18.52 27.44 -4.05
CA ALA A 567 17.49 27.37 -5.09
C ALA A 567 17.98 27.82 -6.46
N ASN A 568 18.97 28.74 -6.53
CA ASN A 568 19.50 29.27 -7.80
C ASN A 568 21.01 29.15 -7.87
N ALA A 569 21.48 28.55 -8.95
CA ALA A 569 22.87 28.35 -9.24
C ALA A 569 23.63 29.69 -9.32
N GLY A 570 24.38 30.00 -8.27
CA GLY A 570 25.44 30.98 -8.26
C GLY A 570 26.59 30.45 -7.43
N PRO A 571 27.82 30.90 -7.63
CA PRO A 571 29.00 30.35 -6.96
C PRO A 571 29.07 30.58 -5.45
N ALA A 572 28.07 31.25 -4.83
CA ALA A 572 28.00 31.44 -3.39
C ALA A 572 26.77 30.71 -2.84
N THR A 573 26.99 29.61 -2.13
CA THR A 573 25.97 28.92 -1.35
C THR A 573 25.57 29.85 -0.20
N VAL A 574 24.40 30.49 -0.28
CA VAL A 574 23.85 31.25 0.83
C VAL A 574 23.37 30.22 1.88
N ALA A 575 23.91 30.29 3.07
CA ALA A 575 23.48 29.47 4.20
C ALA A 575 22.56 30.28 5.12
N ARG A 576 21.55 29.63 5.69
CA ARG A 576 20.67 30.19 6.70
C ARG A 576 20.56 29.28 7.92
N PRO A 577 20.24 29.81 9.09
CA PRO A 577 19.93 28.97 10.25
C PRO A 577 18.75 28.02 9.97
N VAL A 578 18.84 26.83 10.55
CA VAL A 578 17.77 25.82 10.47
C VAL A 578 16.51 26.31 11.22
N GLN A 579 15.35 25.97 10.69
CA GLN A 579 14.05 26.30 11.25
C GLN A 579 13.22 25.02 11.45
N PRO A 580 12.21 25.00 12.32
CA PRO A 580 11.37 23.80 12.55
C PRO A 580 10.80 23.18 11.28
N GLY A 581 10.41 24.00 10.30
CA GLY A 581 9.90 23.54 9.00
C GLY A 581 10.93 22.82 8.11
N ASP A 582 12.21 22.80 8.47
CA ASP A 582 13.25 22.08 7.73
C ASP A 582 13.38 20.60 8.14
N PHE A 583 12.73 20.20 9.25
CA PHE A 583 12.75 18.84 9.73
C PHE A 583 11.55 18.04 9.21
N LEU A 584 11.82 16.88 8.64
CA LEU A 584 10.82 15.90 8.23
C LEU A 584 11.11 14.57 8.92
N VAL A 585 10.21 14.13 9.79
CA VAL A 585 10.31 12.84 10.47
C VAL A 585 9.43 11.83 9.76
N LEU A 586 10.03 10.76 9.25
CA LEU A 586 9.33 9.68 8.55
C LEU A 586 9.29 8.43 9.42
N VAL A 587 8.12 7.82 9.52
CA VAL A 587 7.90 6.53 10.20
C VAL A 587 7.26 5.55 9.23
N GLN A 588 7.63 4.29 9.33
CA GLN A 588 7.06 3.24 8.47
C GLN A 588 5.58 2.97 8.80
N ARG A 589 5.23 3.04 10.08
CA ARG A 589 3.86 2.85 10.59
C ARG A 589 3.57 3.90 11.66
N ARG A 590 2.32 4.34 11.74
CA ARG A 590 1.84 5.15 12.86
C ARG A 590 1.66 4.23 14.06
N SER A 591 2.73 4.09 14.83
CA SER A 591 2.80 3.30 16.06
C SER A 591 2.94 4.24 17.26
N GLU A 592 3.10 3.67 18.44
CA GLU A 592 3.42 4.37 19.69
C GLU A 592 4.55 5.41 19.53
N LEU A 593 5.58 5.09 18.73
CA LEU A 593 6.67 6.03 18.44
C LEU A 593 6.18 7.32 17.78
N PHE A 594 5.18 7.25 16.90
CA PHE A 594 4.63 8.44 16.22
C PHE A 594 3.96 9.39 17.22
N GLU A 595 3.18 8.85 18.14
CA GLU A 595 2.50 9.64 19.18
C GLU A 595 3.50 10.23 20.19
N GLU A 596 4.49 9.43 20.60
CA GLU A 596 5.55 9.89 21.50
C GLU A 596 6.44 10.98 20.89
N LEU A 597 6.73 10.91 19.57
CA LEU A 597 7.43 11.99 18.86
C LEU A 597 6.65 13.31 18.92
N ILE A 598 5.35 13.26 18.67
CA ILE A 598 4.48 14.45 18.75
C ILE A 598 4.49 14.99 20.18
N ARG A 599 4.36 14.13 21.19
CA ARG A 599 4.37 14.49 22.60
C ARG A 599 5.70 15.12 23.02
N ALA A 600 6.82 14.49 22.66
CA ALA A 600 8.16 14.96 22.99
C ALA A 600 8.49 16.32 22.33
N CYS A 601 8.09 16.51 21.10
CA CYS A 601 8.27 17.81 20.41
C CYS A 601 7.39 18.91 21.02
N LYS A 602 6.11 18.63 21.31
CA LYS A 602 5.22 19.57 21.99
C LYS A 602 5.73 19.96 23.38
N ALA A 603 6.24 19.00 24.16
CA ALA A 603 6.82 19.26 25.48
C ALA A 603 8.03 20.20 25.43
N ARG A 604 8.72 20.30 24.28
CA ARG A 604 9.84 21.23 24.04
C ARG A 604 9.42 22.52 23.34
N GLY A 605 8.13 22.74 23.12
CA GLY A 605 7.64 23.93 22.41
C GLY A 605 7.94 23.95 20.92
N LEU A 606 8.33 22.82 20.33
CA LEU A 606 8.57 22.71 18.89
C LEU A 606 7.24 22.70 18.13
N PRO A 607 7.02 23.59 17.15
CA PRO A 607 5.82 23.54 16.31
C PRO A 607 5.84 22.30 15.42
N ILE A 608 4.73 21.57 15.39
CA ILE A 608 4.55 20.38 14.56
C ILE A 608 3.41 20.60 13.58
N ALA A 609 3.65 20.31 12.31
CA ALA A 609 2.64 20.28 11.27
C ALA A 609 2.34 18.84 10.86
N GLY A 610 1.12 18.57 10.39
CA GLY A 610 0.75 17.27 9.80
C GLY A 610 0.39 16.15 10.78
N ALA A 611 0.27 16.48 12.08
CA ALA A 611 -0.30 15.55 13.08
C ALA A 611 -1.83 15.40 12.95
N ASP A 612 -2.47 16.08 12.02
CA ASP A 612 -3.80 16.67 12.14
C ASP A 612 -4.92 15.87 11.48
N ARG A 613 -4.69 14.64 11.10
CA ARG A 613 -5.82 13.75 10.85
C ARG A 613 -6.27 13.13 12.18
N LEU A 614 -6.77 13.99 13.06
CA LEU A 614 -7.55 13.58 14.23
C LEU A 614 -8.70 12.70 13.76
N LYS A 615 -8.62 11.43 14.09
CA LYS A 615 -9.81 10.58 14.09
C LYS A 615 -10.63 11.02 15.30
N VAL A 616 -11.51 11.99 15.12
CA VAL A 616 -12.34 12.56 16.21
C VAL A 616 -12.99 11.46 17.05
N GLY A 617 -13.47 10.36 16.40
CA GLY A 617 -14.05 9.21 17.07
C GLY A 617 -13.06 8.33 17.87
N ALA A 618 -11.74 8.57 17.80
CA ALA A 618 -10.74 7.86 18.60
C ALA A 618 -10.38 8.60 19.90
N GLU A 619 -10.77 9.89 20.00
CA GLU A 619 -10.52 10.69 21.19
C GLU A 619 -11.39 10.17 22.36
N ILE A 620 -10.79 10.02 23.56
CA ILE A 620 -11.44 9.44 24.74
C ILE A 620 -12.74 10.19 25.06
N ALA A 621 -12.72 11.50 25.11
CA ALA A 621 -13.92 12.30 25.40
C ALA A 621 -15.05 12.09 24.38
N VAL A 622 -14.72 11.86 23.10
CA VAL A 622 -15.72 11.57 22.06
C VAL A 622 -16.26 10.14 22.22
N ARG A 623 -15.41 9.19 22.59
CA ARG A 623 -15.80 7.80 22.86
C ARG A 623 -16.72 7.72 24.07
N ASP A 624 -16.41 8.43 25.16
CA ASP A 624 -17.27 8.49 26.35
C ASP A 624 -18.65 9.09 26.04
N LEU A 625 -18.68 10.21 25.31
CA LEU A 625 -19.94 10.80 24.85
C LEU A 625 -20.71 9.88 23.90
N THR A 626 -20.02 9.16 23.04
CA THR A 626 -20.64 8.19 22.12
C THR A 626 -21.19 6.99 22.89
N ALA A 627 -20.46 6.48 23.89
CA ALA A 627 -20.93 5.41 24.77
C ALA A 627 -22.18 5.83 25.55
N MET A 628 -22.21 7.06 26.07
CA MET A 628 -23.40 7.62 26.71
C MET A 628 -24.60 7.68 25.77
N LEU A 629 -24.39 8.14 24.52
CA LEU A 629 -25.48 8.17 23.54
C LEU A 629 -25.94 6.76 23.15
N ALA A 630 -25.02 5.80 23.02
CA ALA A 630 -25.33 4.40 22.73
C ALA A 630 -26.16 3.77 23.87
N PHE A 631 -25.79 4.00 25.12
CA PHE A 631 -26.56 3.55 26.28
C PHE A 631 -27.95 4.20 26.33
N LEU A 632 -28.07 5.49 26.03
CA LEU A 632 -29.38 6.16 25.97
C LEU A 632 -30.27 5.62 24.85
N ALA A 633 -29.69 5.24 23.73
CA ALA A 633 -30.40 4.63 22.59
C ALA A 633 -30.76 3.16 22.85
N THR A 634 -29.95 2.43 23.61
CA THR A 634 -30.11 1.00 23.91
C THR A 634 -29.82 0.76 25.41
N PRO A 635 -30.82 0.94 26.30
CA PRO A 635 -30.60 0.86 27.76
C PRO A 635 -30.08 -0.51 28.24
N GLU A 636 -30.26 -1.57 27.46
CA GLU A 636 -29.79 -2.92 27.77
C GLU A 636 -28.28 -3.11 27.43
N ASP A 637 -27.64 -2.13 26.79
CA ASP A 637 -26.20 -2.18 26.49
C ASP A 637 -25.36 -1.91 27.74
N SER A 638 -25.13 -2.98 28.49
CA SER A 638 -24.32 -2.93 29.72
C SER A 638 -22.85 -2.60 29.47
N LEU A 639 -22.32 -2.84 28.24
CA LEU A 639 -20.96 -2.51 27.90
C LEU A 639 -20.78 -1.00 27.73
N SER A 640 -21.68 -0.34 27.00
CA SER A 640 -21.66 1.13 26.89
C SER A 640 -21.92 1.79 28.25
N LEU A 641 -22.79 1.23 29.10
CA LEU A 641 -22.96 1.72 30.47
C LEU A 641 -21.68 1.61 31.31
N ALA A 642 -20.91 0.55 31.15
CA ALA A 642 -19.64 0.37 31.87
C ALA A 642 -18.54 1.35 31.44
N VAL A 643 -18.63 1.94 30.26
CA VAL A 643 -17.69 2.96 29.75
C VAL A 643 -18.04 4.35 30.29
N VAL A 644 -19.32 4.62 30.50
CA VAL A 644 -19.85 5.91 31.05
C VAL A 644 -19.64 6.00 32.57
#